data_82cf0f5c8ff1ee674e606a6477c915f0
#
_entry.id   82cf0f5c8ff1ee674e606a6477c915f0
#
_cell.length_a   1.000
_cell.length_b   1.000
_cell.length_c   1.000
_cell.angle_alpha   90.00
_cell.angle_beta   90.00
_cell.angle_gamma   90.00
#
_symmetry.space_group_name_H-M   'P 1'
#
loop_
_entity.id
_entity.type
_entity.pdbx_description
1 polymer ?
#
loop_
_entity_poly.entity_id
_entity_poly.type
_entity_poly.pdbx_seq_one_letter_code
_entity_poly.pdbx_strand_id
1 'polypeptide(L)'
;MKHLITALGFVLATGHFAARAAEIKPAAPAKAVALEIQVRATASEASKPVRLISKDARQQVVITARDAAGALRDVTHEATITAAPANLVRIAADGLITPAADGTATLTAQTKDGLKATLTITVEKAEIALPINFANQIVPIFTKAGCNAGGCHGKSGGQNGFKLSLLGFEPTEDYEYLVKEARGRRVVPAAPDRSLLLLKASALVPHGGGKRIEPDSFDYRLLSRWIAQGMPYGNATDPTIARIEVFPRQRTMALGGSQQLAVTAYYTDGTAEDVTHTAVYEANDKEIGKAESTGRVSVFQQPGDVGVMIRYQGKVAVFQATVPLGAPVEKLPPARNFIDEIVFNKLKLVGMPASEVCDDATFIRRVTLDLAGRLPSLEETRAFLADAGPSKRDLLIDRLLESPDYADYFANKWAALLRNKRGQPTHQRGNYAFHAWIRDALVANKPYDQFAREVLAASGDIASNPPVAWYRQVTTASMQLEDTAQLFLGTRLQCAQCHHHPYEKWSQNDYYSFSAFFSQVARKPGSQAGEEVIYHRRGNASAVNKKNSNTVKPAGLGAAPMDLAPDDDPRHALADWLSAKDNPFFAHTLANRYWKHFFNRGLVEPEDDMRETNPPVNPELLDALARYFVASKYDMKQFIRSLCQSKTYQLSSVPNKFNAADKHNFSRYYPKRLSAEVLFDAVNGLTKSGGGFAGLPTDTRAVQLPDNSFNASSYFLTVFGRPDSSSACECERSMDASLAQSLHLLNSRDIQDKLASNTGRAALLVADSRPDDEKLRELYLLAFARQPDTGELSLAREHLLKQPKDKEGKVVQADARKAYEDVIWALFNTKEFLFNH
;
A
#
# COMPACT_ATOMS: atom_id res chain seq x y z
N MET A 1 31.94 27.97 5.69
CA MET A 1 30.91 27.04 5.24
C MET A 1 31.39 25.58 5.08
N LYS A 2 32.28 25.23 4.14
CA LYS A 2 32.70 23.82 3.92
C LYS A 2 33.22 23.08 5.18
N HIS A 3 33.95 23.75 6.05
CA HIS A 3 34.54 23.15 7.25
C HIS A 3 33.53 22.97 8.40
N LEU A 4 32.49 23.78 8.49
CA LEU A 4 31.43 23.63 9.49
C LEU A 4 30.51 22.44 9.16
N ILE A 5 30.18 22.24 7.88
CA ILE A 5 29.44 21.06 7.41
C ILE A 5 30.20 19.77 7.70
N THR A 6 31.54 19.77 7.45
CA THR A 6 32.35 18.57 7.69
C THR A 6 32.45 18.29 9.19
N ALA A 7 32.54 19.30 10.04
CA ALA A 7 32.64 19.13 11.49
C ALA A 7 31.28 18.80 12.13
N LEU A 8 30.19 19.51 11.83
CA LEU A 8 28.84 19.14 12.30
C LEU A 8 28.35 17.81 11.70
N GLY A 9 28.62 17.55 10.41
CA GLY A 9 28.31 16.26 9.78
C GLY A 9 29.11 15.11 10.33
N PHE A 10 30.35 15.32 10.78
CA PHE A 10 31.18 14.28 11.37
C PHE A 10 30.82 13.99 12.83
N VAL A 11 30.49 14.99 13.64
CA VAL A 11 30.03 14.81 15.04
C VAL A 11 28.66 14.14 15.07
N LEU A 12 27.75 14.47 14.14
CA LEU A 12 26.44 13.79 14.02
C LEU A 12 26.54 12.39 13.41
N ALA A 13 27.60 12.10 12.61
CA ALA A 13 27.83 10.77 12.04
C ALA A 13 28.50 9.78 13.01
N THR A 14 29.20 10.26 14.04
CA THR A 14 29.89 9.39 15.03
C THR A 14 29.00 8.96 16.19
N GLY A 15 27.86 9.61 16.42
CA GLY A 15 26.85 9.19 17.41
C GLY A 15 25.91 8.06 16.95
N HIS A 16 25.83 7.78 15.65
CA HIS A 16 25.12 6.63 15.14
C HIS A 16 26.08 5.48 14.95
N PHE A 17 26.31 4.68 15.98
CA PHE A 17 26.72 3.30 15.79
C PHE A 17 25.73 2.71 14.76
N ALA A 18 26.21 2.43 13.55
CA ALA A 18 25.56 1.48 12.70
C ALA A 18 25.54 0.18 13.50
N ALA A 19 24.43 -0.06 14.20
CA ALA A 19 24.20 -1.33 14.87
C ALA A 19 24.26 -2.37 13.73
N ARG A 20 25.39 -3.05 13.61
CA ARG A 20 25.56 -4.16 12.69
C ARG A 20 24.44 -5.11 13.08
N ALA A 21 23.48 -5.34 12.19
CA ALA A 21 22.39 -6.25 12.44
C ALA A 21 23.02 -7.56 12.97
N ALA A 22 22.57 -8.01 14.13
CA ALA A 22 23.05 -9.26 14.68
C ALA A 22 22.69 -10.34 13.66
N GLU A 23 23.68 -11.04 13.11
CA GLU A 23 23.44 -12.23 12.30
C GLU A 23 22.78 -13.28 13.21
N ILE A 24 21.45 -13.30 13.22
CA ILE A 24 20.71 -14.38 13.89
C ILE A 24 20.80 -15.58 12.95
N LYS A 25 21.62 -16.56 13.30
CA LYS A 25 21.56 -17.85 12.62
C LYS A 25 20.17 -18.44 12.85
N PRO A 26 19.48 -18.86 11.78
CA PRO A 26 18.23 -19.57 11.92
C PRO A 26 18.41 -20.72 12.92
N ALA A 27 17.55 -20.82 13.92
CA ALA A 27 17.55 -21.97 14.81
C ALA A 27 17.34 -23.24 13.98
N ALA A 28 18.09 -24.30 14.28
CA ALA A 28 17.85 -25.58 13.65
C ALA A 28 16.38 -25.96 13.85
N PRO A 29 15.70 -26.49 12.83
CA PRO A 29 14.28 -26.85 12.94
C PRO A 29 14.09 -27.84 14.09
N ALA A 30 13.11 -27.56 14.95
CA ALA A 30 12.74 -28.45 16.04
C ALA A 30 12.34 -29.84 15.49
N LYS A 31 12.60 -30.88 16.28
CA LYS A 31 12.29 -32.27 15.90
C LYS A 31 10.78 -32.40 15.69
N ALA A 32 10.37 -32.90 14.54
CA ALA A 32 8.98 -33.19 14.26
C ALA A 32 8.47 -34.35 15.14
N VAL A 33 7.22 -34.24 15.59
CA VAL A 33 6.52 -35.28 16.38
C VAL A 33 5.31 -35.86 15.65
N ALA A 34 4.81 -35.16 14.62
CA ALA A 34 3.71 -35.63 13.80
C ALA A 34 3.92 -35.22 12.32
N LEU A 35 3.31 -35.97 11.42
CA LEU A 35 3.29 -35.74 9.99
C LEU A 35 1.86 -35.76 9.48
N GLU A 36 1.52 -34.86 8.58
CA GLU A 36 0.23 -34.78 7.92
C GLU A 36 0.43 -34.67 6.39
N ILE A 37 -0.40 -35.34 5.63
CA ILE A 37 -0.48 -35.22 4.17
C ILE A 37 -1.85 -34.67 3.81
N GLN A 38 -1.89 -33.55 3.11
CA GLN A 38 -3.11 -32.80 2.83
C GLN A 38 -3.11 -32.30 1.39
N VAL A 39 -4.31 -32.06 0.86
CA VAL A 39 -4.55 -31.56 -0.50
C VAL A 39 -5.50 -30.36 -0.53
N ARG A 40 -6.22 -30.05 0.57
CA ARG A 40 -7.27 -29.01 0.65
C ARG A 40 -7.32 -28.37 2.01
N ALA A 41 -7.96 -27.17 2.06
CA ALA A 41 -7.93 -26.28 3.22
C ALA A 41 -8.88 -26.66 4.35
N THR A 42 -10.03 -27.31 4.09
CA THR A 42 -11.08 -27.53 5.09
C THR A 42 -11.09 -28.94 5.65
N ALA A 43 -11.23 -29.04 6.98
CA ALA A 43 -11.32 -30.34 7.67
C ALA A 43 -12.51 -31.20 7.17
N SER A 44 -13.63 -30.58 6.78
CA SER A 44 -14.78 -31.28 6.21
C SER A 44 -14.53 -31.82 4.80
N GLU A 45 -13.59 -31.22 4.07
CA GLU A 45 -13.20 -31.64 2.72
C GLU A 45 -11.90 -32.47 2.73
N ALA A 46 -11.04 -32.30 3.74
CA ALA A 46 -9.86 -33.13 3.94
C ALA A 46 -10.20 -34.61 4.17
N SER A 47 -11.41 -34.92 4.65
CA SER A 47 -11.92 -36.29 4.82
C SER A 47 -12.54 -36.89 3.54
N LYS A 48 -12.77 -36.10 2.50
CA LYS A 48 -13.31 -36.63 1.23
C LYS A 48 -12.19 -37.33 0.47
N PRO A 49 -12.44 -38.51 -0.12
CA PRO A 49 -11.46 -39.22 -0.94
C PRO A 49 -10.98 -38.33 -2.09
N VAL A 50 -9.69 -38.25 -2.31
CA VAL A 50 -9.12 -37.55 -3.45
C VAL A 50 -9.39 -38.43 -4.70
N ARG A 51 -10.04 -37.85 -5.69
CA ARG A 51 -10.38 -38.52 -6.94
C ARG A 51 -9.61 -37.90 -8.09
N LEU A 52 -8.87 -38.72 -8.80
CA LEU A 52 -8.24 -38.39 -10.08
C LEU A 52 -9.08 -38.93 -11.21
N ILE A 53 -9.80 -38.09 -11.94
CA ILE A 53 -10.72 -38.53 -13.00
C ILE A 53 -10.15 -38.06 -14.32
N SER A 54 -9.78 -39.00 -15.19
CA SER A 54 -9.16 -38.82 -16.49
C SER A 54 -7.64 -38.88 -16.50
N LYS A 55 -7.08 -39.08 -17.68
CA LYS A 55 -5.61 -39.15 -17.87
C LYS A 55 -4.90 -37.82 -17.60
N ASP A 56 -5.60 -36.68 -17.61
CA ASP A 56 -5.05 -35.36 -17.43
C ASP A 56 -5.20 -34.87 -15.98
N ALA A 57 -5.85 -35.63 -15.11
CA ALA A 57 -6.03 -35.29 -13.72
C ALA A 57 -4.69 -35.14 -13.01
N ARG A 58 -4.60 -34.15 -12.11
CA ARG A 58 -3.42 -33.88 -11.30
C ARG A 58 -3.84 -33.55 -9.88
N GLN A 59 -2.99 -33.86 -8.92
CA GLN A 59 -3.19 -33.44 -7.54
C GLN A 59 -1.85 -33.13 -6.87
N GLN A 60 -1.68 -31.91 -6.43
CA GLN A 60 -0.57 -31.53 -5.57
C GLN A 60 -0.87 -31.99 -4.13
N VAL A 61 0.07 -32.68 -3.50
CA VAL A 61 0.03 -32.95 -2.07
C VAL A 61 0.96 -31.98 -1.34
N VAL A 62 0.58 -31.63 -0.11
CA VAL A 62 1.37 -30.86 0.82
C VAL A 62 1.63 -31.69 2.06
N ILE A 63 2.90 -31.88 2.42
CA ILE A 63 3.29 -32.67 3.58
C ILE A 63 3.79 -31.71 4.66
N THR A 64 3.08 -31.69 5.78
CA THR A 64 3.35 -30.80 6.90
C THR A 64 3.87 -31.59 8.09
N ALA A 65 5.05 -31.23 8.57
CA ALA A 65 5.59 -31.71 9.85
C ALA A 65 5.18 -30.75 10.97
N ARG A 66 4.79 -31.32 12.12
CA ARG A 66 4.44 -30.58 13.35
C ARG A 66 5.44 -30.92 14.44
N ASP A 67 5.99 -29.94 15.12
CA ASP A 67 6.85 -30.14 16.27
C ASP A 67 6.06 -30.21 17.58
N ALA A 68 6.77 -30.46 18.71
CA ALA A 68 6.17 -30.56 20.03
C ALA A 68 5.53 -29.25 20.55
N ALA A 69 5.94 -28.10 20.02
CA ALA A 69 5.36 -26.80 20.32
C ALA A 69 4.16 -26.46 19.42
N GLY A 70 3.83 -27.34 18.45
CA GLY A 70 2.74 -27.14 17.52
C GLY A 70 3.13 -26.33 16.27
N ALA A 71 4.39 -25.94 16.10
CA ALA A 71 4.84 -25.23 14.91
C ALA A 71 4.81 -26.14 13.68
N LEU A 72 4.37 -25.59 12.55
CA LEU A 72 4.15 -26.33 11.30
C LEU A 72 5.26 -25.99 10.29
N ARG A 73 5.84 -26.99 9.67
CA ARG A 73 6.85 -26.85 8.63
C ARG A 73 6.49 -27.70 7.41
N ASP A 74 6.63 -27.14 6.24
CA ASP A 74 6.54 -27.88 4.97
C ASP A 74 7.75 -28.80 4.80
N VAL A 75 7.47 -30.07 4.51
CA VAL A 75 8.48 -31.10 4.23
C VAL A 75 8.16 -31.84 2.94
N THR A 76 7.32 -31.28 2.07
CA THR A 76 6.88 -31.90 0.82
C THR A 76 8.06 -32.36 -0.05
N HIS A 77 9.08 -31.51 -0.15
CA HIS A 77 10.28 -31.79 -0.96
C HIS A 77 11.36 -32.63 -0.21
N GLU A 78 11.16 -32.90 1.08
CA GLU A 78 12.10 -33.65 1.92
C GLU A 78 11.63 -35.09 2.20
N ALA A 79 10.30 -35.28 2.18
CA ALA A 79 9.67 -36.56 2.48
C ALA A 79 9.70 -37.47 1.26
N THR A 80 9.80 -38.79 1.50
CA THR A 80 9.62 -39.82 0.48
C THR A 80 8.14 -40.18 0.42
N ILE A 81 7.56 -40.11 -0.79
CA ILE A 81 6.15 -40.47 -1.03
C ILE A 81 6.11 -41.76 -1.83
N THR A 82 5.34 -42.75 -1.34
CA THR A 82 5.13 -44.03 -2.02
C THR A 82 3.64 -44.30 -2.14
N ALA A 83 3.26 -45.12 -3.09
CA ALA A 83 1.87 -45.55 -3.32
C ALA A 83 1.76 -47.07 -3.20
N ALA A 84 0.67 -47.54 -2.65
CA ALA A 84 0.33 -48.97 -2.61
C ALA A 84 -1.16 -49.18 -3.07
N PRO A 85 -1.40 -49.83 -4.19
CA PRO A 85 -0.46 -50.37 -5.22
C PRO A 85 0.32 -49.26 -5.96
N ALA A 86 1.59 -49.55 -6.29
CA ALA A 86 2.49 -48.54 -6.87
C ALA A 86 2.18 -48.18 -8.34
N ASN A 87 1.48 -49.06 -9.06
CA ASN A 87 1.19 -48.89 -10.49
C ASN A 87 -0.04 -48.02 -10.81
N LEU A 88 -0.77 -47.55 -9.78
CA LEU A 88 -2.00 -46.76 -9.99
C LEU A 88 -1.75 -45.28 -10.18
N VAL A 89 -0.66 -44.77 -9.64
CA VAL A 89 -0.30 -43.34 -9.75
C VAL A 89 1.19 -43.13 -10.00
N ARG A 90 1.55 -42.05 -10.66
CA ARG A 90 2.92 -41.55 -10.76
C ARG A 90 3.10 -40.39 -9.80
N ILE A 91 4.20 -40.38 -9.09
CA ILE A 91 4.53 -39.39 -8.05
C ILE A 91 5.78 -38.62 -8.47
N ALA A 92 5.68 -37.30 -8.63
CA ALA A 92 6.82 -36.44 -8.92
C ALA A 92 7.53 -36.01 -7.63
N ALA A 93 8.79 -35.59 -7.75
CA ALA A 93 9.62 -35.20 -6.60
C ALA A 93 9.09 -33.96 -5.84
N ASP A 94 8.27 -33.15 -6.47
CA ASP A 94 7.59 -31.99 -5.89
C ASP A 94 6.24 -32.33 -5.24
N GLY A 95 5.87 -33.60 -5.19
CA GLY A 95 4.60 -34.07 -4.62
C GLY A 95 3.40 -33.99 -5.57
N LEU A 96 3.63 -33.76 -6.85
CA LEU A 96 2.57 -33.83 -7.85
C LEU A 96 2.21 -35.29 -8.17
N ILE A 97 0.93 -35.64 -8.03
CA ILE A 97 0.38 -36.97 -8.30
C ILE A 97 -0.38 -36.95 -9.64
N THR A 98 -0.13 -37.89 -10.51
CA THR A 98 -0.84 -38.09 -11.77
C THR A 98 -1.32 -39.52 -11.90
N PRO A 99 -2.44 -39.81 -12.61
CA PRO A 99 -2.98 -41.14 -12.79
C PRO A 99 -2.08 -42.04 -13.65
N ALA A 100 -2.09 -43.34 -13.41
CA ALA A 100 -1.41 -44.32 -14.20
C ALA A 100 -2.34 -45.51 -14.58
N ALA A 101 -3.22 -45.96 -13.68
CA ALA A 101 -4.24 -46.98 -13.92
C ALA A 101 -5.43 -46.79 -12.96
N ASP A 102 -6.59 -47.29 -13.30
CA ASP A 102 -7.79 -47.21 -12.47
C ASP A 102 -7.67 -48.05 -11.19
N GLY A 103 -8.18 -47.53 -10.08
CA GLY A 103 -8.17 -48.21 -8.79
C GLY A 103 -7.99 -47.25 -7.62
N THR A 104 -7.89 -47.81 -6.42
CA THR A 104 -7.67 -47.03 -5.17
C THR A 104 -6.29 -47.35 -4.61
N ALA A 105 -5.48 -46.32 -4.41
CA ALA A 105 -4.14 -46.39 -3.82
C ALA A 105 -4.08 -45.64 -2.48
N THR A 106 -3.28 -46.17 -1.58
CA THR A 106 -2.87 -45.45 -0.35
C THR A 106 -1.50 -44.85 -0.60
N LEU A 107 -1.41 -43.49 -0.54
CA LEU A 107 -0.16 -42.77 -0.50
C LEU A 107 0.39 -42.82 0.91
N THR A 108 1.69 -43.03 1.06
CA THR A 108 2.40 -42.94 2.32
C THR A 108 3.55 -41.97 2.17
N ALA A 109 3.49 -40.84 2.91
CA ALA A 109 4.60 -39.94 3.07
C ALA A 109 5.44 -40.37 4.27
N GLN A 110 6.76 -40.42 4.14
CA GLN A 110 7.69 -40.75 5.22
C GLN A 110 8.87 -39.78 5.27
N THR A 111 9.16 -39.26 6.47
CA THR A 111 10.35 -38.45 6.71
C THR A 111 11.56 -39.31 6.99
N LYS A 112 12.76 -38.76 6.93
CA LYS A 112 14.01 -39.44 7.27
C LYS A 112 14.02 -39.97 8.71
N ASP A 113 13.31 -39.28 9.61
CA ASP A 113 13.17 -39.66 11.03
C ASP A 113 12.10 -40.74 11.27
N GLY A 114 11.49 -41.27 10.21
CA GLY A 114 10.56 -42.39 10.26
C GLY A 114 9.10 -42.01 10.54
N LEU A 115 8.73 -40.73 10.66
CA LEU A 115 7.33 -40.32 10.79
C LEU A 115 6.58 -40.62 9.49
N LYS A 116 5.34 -41.08 9.62
CA LYS A 116 4.50 -41.45 8.48
C LYS A 116 3.15 -40.77 8.53
N ALA A 117 2.62 -40.48 7.34
CA ALA A 117 1.24 -40.04 7.13
C ALA A 117 0.70 -40.69 5.87
N THR A 118 -0.61 -40.96 5.85
CA THR A 118 -1.26 -41.65 4.72
C THR A 118 -2.41 -40.82 4.17
N LEU A 119 -2.67 -40.96 2.87
CA LEU A 119 -3.79 -40.38 2.15
C LEU A 119 -4.32 -41.36 1.10
N THR A 120 -5.64 -41.55 1.05
CA THR A 120 -6.26 -42.41 0.05
C THR A 120 -6.59 -41.61 -1.21
N ILE A 121 -6.20 -42.16 -2.39
CA ILE A 121 -6.50 -41.63 -3.71
C ILE A 121 -7.23 -42.66 -4.53
N THR A 122 -8.31 -42.28 -5.20
CA THR A 122 -9.03 -43.10 -6.17
C THR A 122 -8.79 -42.56 -7.58
N VAL A 123 -8.34 -43.41 -8.45
CA VAL A 123 -8.12 -43.12 -9.89
C VAL A 123 -9.24 -43.73 -10.71
N GLU A 124 -9.84 -42.95 -11.57
CA GLU A 124 -10.91 -43.34 -12.45
C GLU A 124 -10.63 -42.82 -13.86
N LYS A 125 -10.87 -43.66 -14.87
CA LYS A 125 -10.69 -43.29 -16.28
C LYS A 125 -9.28 -42.83 -16.64
N ALA A 126 -8.25 -43.48 -16.04
CA ALA A 126 -6.84 -43.14 -16.21
C ALA A 126 -6.38 -43.04 -17.68
N GLU A 127 -6.94 -43.85 -18.56
CA GLU A 127 -6.59 -43.86 -19.98
C GLU A 127 -7.50 -42.93 -20.83
N ILE A 128 -8.57 -42.38 -20.23
CA ILE A 128 -9.56 -41.62 -20.97
C ILE A 128 -9.18 -40.14 -20.97
N ALA A 129 -9.02 -39.57 -22.15
CA ALA A 129 -8.92 -38.13 -22.35
C ALA A 129 -10.34 -37.53 -22.40
N LEU A 130 -10.71 -36.76 -21.40
CA LEU A 130 -11.96 -36.03 -21.42
C LEU A 130 -11.95 -34.92 -22.50
N PRO A 131 -13.14 -34.52 -23.01
CA PRO A 131 -13.25 -33.35 -23.89
C PRO A 131 -12.60 -32.12 -23.25
N ILE A 132 -11.85 -31.37 -24.05
CA ILE A 132 -11.16 -30.16 -23.59
C ILE A 132 -12.11 -28.99 -23.74
N ASN A 133 -12.33 -28.25 -22.64
CA ASN A 133 -13.01 -26.98 -22.66
C ASN A 133 -11.99 -25.84 -22.82
N PHE A 134 -12.19 -24.99 -23.82
CA PHE A 134 -11.25 -23.90 -24.14
C PHE A 134 -11.05 -22.92 -22.96
N ALA A 135 -12.14 -22.44 -22.36
CA ALA A 135 -12.07 -21.46 -21.29
C ALA A 135 -11.41 -22.04 -20.04
N ASN A 136 -11.73 -23.29 -19.66
CA ASN A 136 -11.26 -23.89 -18.42
C ASN A 136 -9.84 -24.45 -18.50
N GLN A 137 -9.38 -24.89 -19.68
CA GLN A 137 -8.13 -25.66 -19.80
C GLN A 137 -7.11 -25.03 -20.73
N ILE A 138 -7.53 -24.32 -21.78
CA ILE A 138 -6.60 -23.72 -22.76
C ILE A 138 -6.23 -22.30 -22.40
N VAL A 139 -7.20 -21.44 -22.06
CA VAL A 139 -6.96 -20.04 -21.67
C VAL A 139 -6.00 -19.95 -20.47
N PRO A 140 -6.10 -20.77 -19.40
CA PRO A 140 -5.15 -20.73 -18.30
C PRO A 140 -3.70 -21.01 -18.70
N ILE A 141 -3.45 -21.85 -19.71
CA ILE A 141 -2.10 -22.09 -20.23
C ILE A 141 -1.52 -20.81 -20.82
N PHE A 142 -2.31 -20.05 -21.59
CA PHE A 142 -1.86 -18.77 -22.14
C PHE A 142 -1.57 -17.74 -21.07
N THR A 143 -2.37 -17.74 -20.00
CA THR A 143 -2.19 -16.82 -18.86
C THR A 143 -0.93 -17.15 -18.08
N LYS A 144 -0.72 -18.42 -17.76
CA LYS A 144 0.49 -18.91 -17.08
C LYS A 144 1.76 -18.65 -17.89
N ALA A 145 1.72 -18.92 -19.21
CA ALA A 145 2.83 -18.67 -20.11
C ALA A 145 3.06 -17.17 -20.42
N GLY A 146 2.16 -16.27 -19.96
CA GLY A 146 2.21 -14.84 -20.20
C GLY A 146 1.88 -14.42 -21.63
N CYS A 147 1.28 -15.30 -22.43
CA CYS A 147 0.92 -15.01 -23.82
C CYS A 147 -0.10 -13.87 -23.93
N ASN A 148 -1.07 -13.83 -23.02
CA ASN A 148 -2.14 -12.83 -22.95
C ASN A 148 -1.83 -11.68 -21.96
N ALA A 149 -0.57 -11.50 -21.56
CA ALA A 149 -0.15 -10.36 -20.78
C ALA A 149 -0.13 -9.06 -21.63
N GLY A 150 -0.25 -7.89 -20.96
CA GLY A 150 -0.30 -6.58 -21.60
C GLY A 150 0.95 -6.21 -22.44
N GLY A 151 2.11 -6.81 -22.15
CA GLY A 151 3.33 -6.66 -22.97
C GLY A 151 3.39 -7.59 -24.18
N CYS A 152 2.50 -8.56 -24.28
CA CYS A 152 2.43 -9.57 -25.34
C CYS A 152 1.14 -9.42 -26.17
N HIS A 153 0.39 -10.50 -26.34
CA HIS A 153 -0.85 -10.49 -27.17
C HIS A 153 -2.06 -9.91 -26.42
N GLY A 154 -1.99 -9.65 -25.10
CA GLY A 154 -3.09 -9.09 -24.29
C GLY A 154 -3.24 -7.57 -24.36
N LYS A 155 -2.42 -6.84 -25.13
CA LYS A 155 -2.64 -5.41 -25.37
C LYS A 155 -3.75 -5.20 -26.41
N SER A 156 -4.36 -4.01 -26.42
CA SER A 156 -5.54 -3.71 -27.27
C SER A 156 -5.35 -4.02 -28.75
N GLY A 157 -4.15 -3.78 -29.29
CA GLY A 157 -3.79 -4.07 -30.69
C GLY A 157 -3.14 -5.44 -30.90
N GLY A 158 -2.90 -6.24 -29.86
CA GLY A 158 -2.13 -7.48 -29.94
C GLY A 158 -0.69 -7.29 -30.44
N GLN A 159 -0.08 -8.34 -30.93
CA GLN A 159 1.24 -8.36 -31.58
C GLN A 159 1.16 -9.02 -32.95
N ASN A 160 1.66 -8.34 -33.99
CA ASN A 160 1.73 -8.87 -35.36
C ASN A 160 0.41 -9.47 -35.87
N GLY A 161 -0.72 -8.76 -35.61
CA GLY A 161 -2.05 -9.20 -36.05
C GLY A 161 -2.63 -10.37 -35.26
N PHE A 162 -2.07 -10.70 -34.09
CA PHE A 162 -2.67 -11.64 -33.15
C PHE A 162 -2.87 -10.99 -31.80
N LYS A 163 -4.10 -10.92 -31.35
CA LYS A 163 -4.46 -10.42 -30.04
C LYS A 163 -5.18 -11.50 -29.22
N LEU A 164 -5.11 -11.36 -27.92
CA LEU A 164 -5.87 -12.09 -26.92
C LEU A 164 -6.46 -11.07 -25.94
N SER A 165 -7.49 -11.45 -25.23
CA SER A 165 -7.99 -10.66 -24.11
C SER A 165 -6.94 -10.59 -23.00
N LEU A 166 -6.85 -9.48 -22.30
CA LEU A 166 -5.90 -9.34 -21.19
C LEU A 166 -6.19 -10.42 -20.14
N LEU A 167 -5.17 -11.21 -19.81
CA LEU A 167 -5.23 -12.30 -18.82
C LEU A 167 -6.36 -13.33 -19.04
N GLY A 168 -6.90 -13.42 -20.26
CA GLY A 168 -7.92 -14.40 -20.61
C GLY A 168 -9.32 -14.09 -20.06
N PHE A 169 -9.64 -12.82 -19.82
CA PHE A 169 -10.95 -12.46 -19.27
C PHE A 169 -12.12 -12.62 -20.25
N GLU A 170 -11.84 -12.73 -21.55
CA GLU A 170 -12.84 -12.88 -22.60
C GLU A 170 -12.57 -14.13 -23.47
N PRO A 171 -12.79 -15.32 -22.91
CA PRO A 171 -12.44 -16.56 -23.62
C PRO A 171 -13.10 -16.70 -25.00
N THR A 172 -14.32 -16.17 -25.17
CA THR A 172 -15.03 -16.22 -26.45
C THR A 172 -14.30 -15.41 -27.52
N GLU A 173 -13.84 -14.21 -27.19
CA GLU A 173 -13.04 -13.39 -28.11
C GLU A 173 -11.68 -14.03 -28.39
N ASP A 174 -11.02 -14.58 -27.34
CA ASP A 174 -9.76 -15.29 -27.51
C ASP A 174 -9.87 -16.45 -28.50
N TYR A 175 -10.98 -17.16 -28.41
CA TYR A 175 -11.27 -18.27 -29.36
C TYR A 175 -11.46 -17.74 -30.80
N GLU A 176 -12.24 -16.67 -30.98
CA GLU A 176 -12.44 -16.06 -32.30
C GLU A 176 -11.10 -15.64 -32.91
N TYR A 177 -10.28 -14.91 -32.13
CA TYR A 177 -8.97 -14.46 -32.60
C TYR A 177 -7.99 -15.59 -32.89
N LEU A 178 -8.03 -16.66 -32.12
CA LEU A 178 -7.08 -17.75 -32.26
C LEU A 178 -7.48 -18.71 -33.42
N VAL A 179 -8.74 -19.08 -33.47
CA VAL A 179 -9.24 -20.18 -34.32
C VAL A 179 -9.78 -19.66 -35.64
N LYS A 180 -10.55 -18.56 -35.65
CA LYS A 180 -11.29 -18.12 -36.85
C LYS A 180 -10.62 -16.99 -37.62
N GLU A 181 -9.93 -16.08 -36.92
CA GLU A 181 -9.23 -15.00 -37.63
C GLU A 181 -8.08 -15.51 -38.49
N ALA A 182 -7.72 -14.70 -39.49
CA ALA A 182 -6.62 -14.94 -40.40
C ALA A 182 -6.71 -16.33 -41.09
N ARG A 183 -7.92 -16.81 -41.38
CA ARG A 183 -8.20 -18.07 -42.09
C ARG A 183 -7.54 -19.29 -41.45
N GLY A 184 -7.52 -19.36 -40.13
CA GLY A 184 -6.96 -20.49 -39.40
C GLY A 184 -5.42 -20.61 -39.46
N ARG A 185 -4.71 -19.53 -39.82
CA ARG A 185 -3.24 -19.53 -39.96
C ARG A 185 -2.50 -20.03 -38.70
N ARG A 186 -3.09 -19.84 -37.51
CA ARG A 186 -2.42 -20.10 -36.23
C ARG A 186 -2.46 -21.56 -35.80
N VAL A 187 -3.45 -22.30 -36.26
CA VAL A 187 -3.74 -23.69 -35.84
C VAL A 187 -3.99 -24.58 -37.03
N VAL A 188 -3.42 -25.79 -37.02
CA VAL A 188 -3.50 -26.76 -38.12
C VAL A 188 -3.92 -28.12 -37.55
N PRO A 189 -5.23 -28.49 -37.58
CA PRO A 189 -5.71 -29.74 -36.98
C PRO A 189 -5.10 -30.99 -37.60
N ALA A 190 -4.80 -30.97 -38.92
CA ALA A 190 -4.21 -32.11 -39.65
C ALA A 190 -2.73 -32.36 -39.24
N ALA A 191 -2.07 -31.38 -38.67
CA ALA A 191 -0.70 -31.51 -38.19
C ALA A 191 -0.49 -30.58 -36.97
N PRO A 192 -1.00 -30.92 -35.79
CA PRO A 192 -1.05 -30.05 -34.61
C PRO A 192 0.31 -29.45 -34.25
N ASP A 193 1.37 -30.25 -34.27
CA ASP A 193 2.74 -29.79 -33.92
C ASP A 193 3.35 -28.86 -34.97
N ARG A 194 2.73 -28.69 -36.14
CA ARG A 194 3.08 -27.70 -37.16
C ARG A 194 2.27 -26.41 -37.02
N SER A 195 1.36 -26.34 -36.08
CA SER A 195 0.61 -25.13 -35.79
C SER A 195 1.54 -24.00 -35.40
N LEU A 196 1.35 -22.80 -36.01
CA LEU A 196 2.16 -21.64 -35.72
C LEU A 196 2.11 -21.26 -34.22
N LEU A 197 0.98 -21.49 -33.56
CA LEU A 197 0.81 -21.34 -32.12
C LEU A 197 1.88 -22.10 -31.33
N LEU A 198 2.02 -23.41 -31.58
CA LEU A 198 2.97 -24.27 -30.90
C LEU A 198 4.41 -23.98 -31.31
N LEU A 199 4.67 -23.80 -32.60
CA LEU A 199 6.00 -23.46 -33.10
C LEU A 199 6.54 -22.15 -32.50
N LYS A 200 5.70 -21.13 -32.38
CA LYS A 200 6.06 -19.84 -31.78
C LYS A 200 6.23 -19.94 -30.27
N ALA A 201 5.28 -20.58 -29.58
CA ALA A 201 5.31 -20.70 -28.12
C ALA A 201 6.51 -21.53 -27.62
N SER A 202 6.94 -22.54 -28.40
CA SER A 202 8.11 -23.38 -28.10
C SER A 202 9.45 -22.80 -28.60
N ALA A 203 9.41 -21.67 -29.32
CA ALA A 203 10.55 -21.05 -29.98
C ALA A 203 11.22 -21.97 -31.06
N LEU A 204 10.51 -22.93 -31.60
CA LEU A 204 10.96 -23.71 -32.76
C LEU A 204 11.02 -22.86 -34.04
N VAL A 205 10.32 -21.76 -34.07
CA VAL A 205 10.51 -20.67 -35.03
C VAL A 205 10.71 -19.33 -34.27
N PRO A 206 11.36 -18.32 -34.85
CA PRO A 206 11.64 -17.06 -34.16
C PRO A 206 10.38 -16.42 -33.57
N HIS A 207 10.41 -16.11 -32.28
CA HIS A 207 9.33 -15.50 -31.49
C HIS A 207 9.84 -14.35 -30.63
N GLY A 208 9.34 -13.14 -30.84
CA GLY A 208 9.75 -11.95 -30.08
C GLY A 208 9.49 -12.06 -28.58
N GLY A 209 8.52 -12.88 -28.17
CA GLY A 209 8.25 -13.21 -26.78
C GLY A 209 9.19 -14.26 -26.16
N GLY A 210 10.10 -14.86 -26.95
CA GLY A 210 10.96 -15.96 -26.52
C GLY A 210 10.18 -17.28 -26.36
N LYS A 211 10.83 -18.26 -25.75
CA LYS A 211 10.24 -19.57 -25.42
C LYS A 211 9.28 -19.41 -24.24
N ARG A 212 8.07 -19.88 -24.38
CA ARG A 212 7.00 -19.79 -23.40
C ARG A 212 6.49 -21.14 -22.90
N ILE A 213 6.54 -22.15 -23.76
CA ILE A 213 6.06 -23.51 -23.47
C ILE A 213 7.17 -24.48 -23.87
N GLU A 214 7.51 -25.39 -22.96
CA GLU A 214 8.48 -26.43 -23.22
C GLU A 214 7.82 -27.50 -24.12
N PRO A 215 8.51 -27.94 -25.20
CA PRO A 215 8.09 -29.11 -25.98
C PRO A 215 7.86 -30.31 -25.05
N ASP A 216 6.88 -31.14 -25.34
CA ASP A 216 6.50 -32.35 -24.59
C ASP A 216 6.06 -32.11 -23.12
N SER A 217 5.97 -30.82 -22.69
CA SER A 217 5.35 -30.50 -21.39
C SER A 217 3.87 -30.87 -21.37
N PHE A 218 3.27 -30.92 -20.19
CA PHE A 218 1.83 -31.11 -20.05
C PHE A 218 1.04 -30.07 -20.85
N ASP A 219 1.42 -28.79 -20.74
CA ASP A 219 0.76 -27.67 -21.40
C ASP A 219 0.86 -27.80 -22.94
N TYR A 220 2.03 -28.23 -23.46
CA TYR A 220 2.25 -28.48 -24.90
C TYR A 220 1.36 -29.60 -25.40
N ARG A 221 1.37 -30.77 -24.72
CA ARG A 221 0.56 -31.95 -25.13
C ARG A 221 -0.94 -31.66 -25.07
N LEU A 222 -1.40 -30.88 -24.08
CA LEU A 222 -2.80 -30.50 -23.97
C LEU A 222 -3.22 -29.60 -25.13
N LEU A 223 -2.40 -28.59 -25.48
CA LEU A 223 -2.63 -27.72 -26.64
C LEU A 223 -2.61 -28.49 -27.95
N SER A 224 -1.62 -29.39 -28.17
CA SER A 224 -1.51 -30.20 -29.37
C SER A 224 -2.74 -31.11 -29.54
N ARG A 225 -3.19 -31.74 -28.45
CA ARG A 225 -4.40 -32.55 -28.45
C ARG A 225 -5.67 -31.75 -28.70
N TRP A 226 -5.81 -30.54 -28.09
CA TRP A 226 -6.93 -29.67 -28.36
C TRP A 226 -7.02 -29.31 -29.85
N ILE A 227 -5.88 -29.01 -30.48
CA ILE A 227 -5.83 -28.72 -31.91
C ILE A 227 -6.20 -29.95 -32.71
N ALA A 228 -5.69 -31.15 -32.36
CA ALA A 228 -6.03 -32.44 -33.01
C ALA A 228 -7.52 -32.79 -32.94
N GLN A 229 -8.20 -32.40 -31.85
CA GLN A 229 -9.63 -32.58 -31.64
C GLN A 229 -10.51 -31.60 -32.43
N GLY A 230 -9.93 -30.76 -33.30
CA GLY A 230 -10.65 -29.73 -34.05
C GLY A 230 -10.95 -28.46 -33.24
N MET A 231 -10.22 -28.25 -32.17
CA MET A 231 -10.29 -27.03 -31.33
C MET A 231 -11.69 -26.78 -30.73
N PRO A 232 -12.26 -27.72 -29.96
CA PRO A 232 -13.57 -27.51 -29.37
C PRO A 232 -13.53 -26.29 -28.41
N TYR A 233 -14.58 -25.47 -28.47
CA TYR A 233 -14.76 -24.37 -27.47
C TYR A 233 -15.29 -24.93 -26.14
N GLY A 234 -16.15 -25.92 -26.19
CA GLY A 234 -16.98 -26.44 -25.13
C GLY A 234 -18.46 -26.14 -25.39
N ASN A 235 -19.31 -26.47 -24.42
CA ASN A 235 -20.75 -26.28 -24.49
C ASN A 235 -21.21 -25.19 -23.53
N ALA A 236 -22.34 -24.57 -23.82
CA ALA A 236 -22.91 -23.53 -22.94
C ALA A 236 -23.30 -24.06 -21.54
N THR A 237 -23.47 -25.36 -21.40
CA THR A 237 -23.80 -26.04 -20.15
C THR A 237 -22.58 -26.54 -19.39
N ASP A 238 -21.37 -26.36 -19.93
CA ASP A 238 -20.15 -26.78 -19.25
C ASP A 238 -19.97 -25.95 -17.96
N PRO A 239 -19.45 -26.55 -16.88
CA PRO A 239 -19.25 -25.88 -15.63
C PRO A 239 -18.24 -24.73 -15.77
N THR A 240 -18.54 -23.60 -15.14
CA THR A 240 -17.63 -22.44 -15.06
C THR A 240 -17.02 -22.35 -13.68
N ILE A 241 -15.89 -21.62 -13.56
CA ILE A 241 -15.23 -21.49 -12.28
C ILE A 241 -16.05 -20.63 -11.31
N ALA A 242 -16.36 -21.18 -10.14
CA ALA A 242 -17.03 -20.46 -9.06
C ALA A 242 -16.03 -19.73 -8.14
N ARG A 243 -15.01 -20.45 -7.64
CA ARG A 243 -13.96 -19.92 -6.74
C ARG A 243 -12.69 -20.75 -6.81
N ILE A 244 -11.60 -20.21 -6.30
CA ILE A 244 -10.36 -20.94 -6.00
C ILE A 244 -10.07 -20.89 -4.51
N GLU A 245 -9.39 -21.92 -4.00
CA GLU A 245 -8.88 -21.95 -2.63
C GLU A 245 -7.41 -22.37 -2.65
N VAL A 246 -6.62 -21.78 -1.76
CA VAL A 246 -5.21 -22.14 -1.56
C VAL A 246 -5.03 -22.83 -0.20
N PHE A 247 -4.23 -23.85 -0.18
CA PHE A 247 -3.80 -24.55 1.04
C PHE A 247 -2.26 -24.59 1.11
N PRO A 248 -1.66 -24.23 2.27
CA PRO A 248 -2.30 -23.52 3.38
C PRO A 248 -2.64 -22.07 2.99
N ARG A 249 -3.54 -21.40 3.73
CA ARG A 249 -3.83 -19.97 3.52
C ARG A 249 -2.80 -19.06 4.18
N GLN A 250 -2.23 -19.53 5.30
CA GLN A 250 -1.20 -18.79 6.03
C GLN A 250 -0.18 -19.73 6.65
N ARG A 251 1.05 -19.24 6.80
CA ARG A 251 2.14 -19.99 7.44
C ARG A 251 3.15 -19.07 8.07
N THR A 252 3.58 -19.41 9.30
CA THR A 252 4.83 -18.88 9.86
C THR A 252 5.98 -19.69 9.30
N MET A 253 6.94 -19.02 8.64
CA MET A 253 8.05 -19.67 7.93
C MET A 253 9.37 -19.20 8.51
N ALA A 254 10.30 -20.12 8.77
CA ALA A 254 11.66 -19.76 9.16
C ALA A 254 12.37 -18.97 8.04
N LEU A 255 13.33 -18.12 8.42
CA LEU A 255 14.20 -17.43 7.45
C LEU A 255 14.84 -18.44 6.49
N GLY A 256 14.77 -18.16 5.19
CA GLY A 256 15.25 -19.06 4.11
C GLY A 256 14.38 -20.30 3.86
N GLY A 257 13.22 -20.41 4.52
CA GLY A 257 12.32 -21.56 4.38
C GLY A 257 11.51 -21.55 3.08
N SER A 258 10.83 -22.69 2.82
CA SER A 258 9.90 -22.80 1.69
C SER A 258 8.60 -23.49 2.10
N GLN A 259 7.54 -23.23 1.32
CA GLN A 259 6.22 -23.82 1.49
C GLN A 259 5.66 -24.20 0.13
N GLN A 260 5.28 -25.46 -0.02
CA GLN A 260 4.49 -25.94 -1.16
C GLN A 260 3.03 -25.56 -0.95
N LEU A 261 2.40 -24.96 -1.96
CA LEU A 261 0.97 -24.67 -1.97
C LEU A 261 0.23 -25.73 -2.80
N ALA A 262 -1.02 -25.99 -2.44
CA ALA A 262 -1.99 -26.68 -3.27
C ALA A 262 -3.15 -25.72 -3.57
N VAL A 263 -3.55 -25.59 -4.84
CA VAL A 263 -4.62 -24.69 -5.28
C VAL A 263 -5.74 -25.51 -5.90
N THR A 264 -6.94 -25.38 -5.33
CA THR A 264 -8.13 -26.08 -5.80
C THR A 264 -9.10 -25.09 -6.46
N ALA A 265 -9.49 -25.37 -7.69
CA ALA A 265 -10.59 -24.69 -8.38
C ALA A 265 -11.90 -25.45 -8.13
N TYR A 266 -12.95 -24.70 -7.79
CA TYR A 266 -14.32 -25.23 -7.62
C TYR A 266 -15.20 -24.69 -8.72
N TYR A 267 -15.96 -25.57 -9.35
CA TYR A 267 -16.84 -25.24 -10.47
C TYR A 267 -18.30 -25.15 -10.04
N THR A 268 -19.14 -24.57 -10.92
CA THR A 268 -20.56 -24.34 -10.68
C THR A 268 -21.42 -25.62 -10.54
N ASP A 269 -20.91 -26.76 -11.02
CA ASP A 269 -21.52 -28.07 -10.87
C ASP A 269 -21.11 -28.79 -9.56
N GLY A 270 -20.31 -28.13 -8.72
CA GLY A 270 -19.79 -28.69 -7.48
C GLY A 270 -18.53 -29.55 -7.64
N THR A 271 -18.03 -29.73 -8.85
CA THR A 271 -16.76 -30.44 -9.09
C THR A 271 -15.57 -29.58 -8.64
N ALA A 272 -14.44 -30.24 -8.36
CA ALA A 272 -13.22 -29.59 -7.94
C ALA A 272 -11.99 -30.19 -8.63
N GLU A 273 -11.03 -29.35 -9.01
CA GLU A 273 -9.81 -29.73 -9.73
C GLU A 273 -8.59 -29.04 -9.09
N ASP A 274 -7.46 -29.76 -9.03
CA ASP A 274 -6.18 -29.16 -8.67
C ASP A 274 -5.64 -28.34 -9.84
N VAL A 275 -5.43 -27.06 -9.59
CA VAL A 275 -4.91 -26.11 -10.59
C VAL A 275 -3.56 -25.51 -10.17
N THR A 276 -2.87 -26.13 -9.19
CA THR A 276 -1.61 -25.65 -8.64
C THR A 276 -0.58 -25.35 -9.72
N HIS A 277 -0.41 -26.27 -10.67
CA HIS A 277 0.56 -26.12 -11.75
C HIS A 277 0.02 -25.35 -12.97
N THR A 278 -1.18 -24.77 -12.87
CA THR A 278 -1.78 -23.96 -13.95
C THR A 278 -2.06 -22.52 -13.51
N ALA A 279 -2.18 -22.30 -12.20
CA ALA A 279 -2.34 -20.98 -11.63
C ALA A 279 -1.10 -20.09 -11.81
N VAL A 280 -1.31 -18.78 -11.74
CA VAL A 280 -0.24 -17.76 -11.74
C VAL A 280 -0.01 -17.27 -10.32
N TYR A 281 1.25 -17.11 -9.94
CA TYR A 281 1.69 -16.70 -8.61
C TYR A 281 2.49 -15.40 -8.67
N GLU A 282 2.21 -14.48 -7.76
CA GLU A 282 2.97 -13.22 -7.64
C GLU A 282 3.07 -12.79 -6.18
N ALA A 283 4.30 -12.58 -5.69
CA ALA A 283 4.56 -12.04 -4.35
C ALA A 283 4.44 -10.51 -4.37
N ASN A 284 3.76 -9.94 -3.37
CA ASN A 284 3.61 -8.48 -3.21
C ASN A 284 4.90 -7.81 -2.70
N ASP A 285 5.74 -8.55 -1.97
CA ASP A 285 7.06 -8.08 -1.52
C ASP A 285 8.17 -9.04 -1.96
N LYS A 286 8.95 -8.62 -2.97
CA LYS A 286 10.03 -9.40 -3.57
C LYS A 286 11.33 -9.39 -2.76
N GLU A 287 11.43 -8.55 -1.71
CA GLU A 287 12.55 -8.55 -0.79
C GLU A 287 12.39 -9.65 0.28
N ILE A 288 11.14 -9.99 0.62
CA ILE A 288 10.83 -11.02 1.62
C ILE A 288 10.70 -12.40 1.00
N GLY A 289 10.08 -12.52 -0.22
CA GLY A 289 9.85 -13.83 -0.80
C GLY A 289 9.56 -13.84 -2.29
N LYS A 290 9.55 -15.05 -2.85
CA LYS A 290 9.17 -15.34 -4.23
C LYS A 290 8.27 -16.55 -4.31
N ALA A 291 7.50 -16.65 -5.38
CA ALA A 291 6.71 -17.84 -5.72
C ALA A 291 7.09 -18.38 -7.09
N GLU A 292 7.08 -19.69 -7.24
CA GLU A 292 7.37 -20.41 -8.46
C GLU A 292 6.06 -20.88 -9.13
N SER A 293 6.10 -21.17 -10.43
CA SER A 293 4.93 -21.63 -11.19
C SER A 293 4.40 -23.02 -10.77
N THR A 294 5.14 -23.72 -9.91
CA THR A 294 4.74 -24.99 -9.27
C THR A 294 3.97 -24.80 -7.96
N GLY A 295 3.77 -23.54 -7.55
CA GLY A 295 3.15 -23.22 -6.25
C GLY A 295 4.11 -23.27 -5.07
N ARG A 296 5.41 -23.44 -5.30
CA ARG A 296 6.42 -23.34 -4.23
C ARG A 296 6.73 -21.90 -3.92
N VAL A 297 6.53 -21.51 -2.66
CA VAL A 297 6.90 -20.19 -2.11
C VAL A 297 8.19 -20.33 -1.31
N SER A 298 9.16 -19.45 -1.56
CA SER A 298 10.41 -19.38 -0.81
C SER A 298 10.55 -18.02 -0.17
N VAL A 299 10.86 -17.95 1.12
CA VAL A 299 11.17 -16.71 1.84
C VAL A 299 12.67 -16.55 2.00
N PHE A 300 13.12 -15.29 2.09
CA PHE A 300 14.54 -14.95 2.15
C PHE A 300 15.01 -14.69 3.60
N GLN A 301 16.10 -13.94 3.73
CA GLN A 301 16.71 -13.63 5.04
C GLN A 301 16.13 -12.35 5.67
N GLN A 302 15.08 -11.77 5.08
CA GLN A 302 14.41 -10.60 5.61
C GLN A 302 13.16 -10.98 6.38
N PRO A 303 13.06 -10.62 7.67
CA PRO A 303 11.84 -10.84 8.46
C PRO A 303 10.73 -9.87 8.02
N GLY A 304 9.49 -10.33 8.11
CA GLY A 304 8.30 -9.55 7.73
C GLY A 304 7.15 -10.42 7.28
N ASP A 305 6.16 -9.81 6.63
CA ASP A 305 5.02 -10.50 6.05
C ASP A 305 5.04 -10.35 4.54
N VAL A 306 4.72 -11.43 3.82
CA VAL A 306 4.56 -11.43 2.37
C VAL A 306 3.26 -12.13 1.98
N GLY A 307 2.47 -11.44 1.15
CA GLY A 307 1.29 -11.99 0.49
C GLY A 307 1.66 -12.53 -0.89
N VAL A 308 1.30 -13.77 -1.19
CA VAL A 308 1.41 -14.33 -2.53
C VAL A 308 0.03 -14.41 -3.14
N MET A 309 -0.22 -13.60 -4.15
CA MET A 309 -1.42 -13.68 -4.97
C MET A 309 -1.38 -14.94 -5.83
N ILE A 310 -2.47 -15.69 -5.84
CA ILE A 310 -2.73 -16.82 -6.73
C ILE A 310 -3.88 -16.44 -7.65
N ARG A 311 -3.69 -16.56 -8.95
CA ARG A 311 -4.74 -16.32 -9.94
C ARG A 311 -4.97 -17.55 -10.80
N TYR A 312 -6.24 -17.87 -11.00
CA TYR A 312 -6.67 -18.85 -11.98
C TYR A 312 -7.96 -18.34 -12.64
N GLN A 313 -7.93 -18.14 -13.96
CA GLN A 313 -8.99 -17.45 -14.71
C GLN A 313 -9.29 -16.08 -14.08
N GLY A 314 -10.53 -15.69 -13.88
CA GLY A 314 -10.92 -14.43 -13.22
C GLY A 314 -11.00 -14.49 -11.69
N LYS A 315 -10.46 -15.54 -11.04
CA LYS A 315 -10.51 -15.71 -9.57
C LYS A 315 -9.14 -15.53 -8.95
N VAL A 316 -9.15 -14.99 -7.73
CA VAL A 316 -7.93 -14.76 -6.93
C VAL A 316 -8.05 -15.42 -5.57
N ALA A 317 -6.92 -15.81 -5.02
CA ALA A 317 -6.74 -16.22 -3.63
C ALA A 317 -5.37 -15.71 -3.13
N VAL A 318 -5.16 -15.69 -1.83
CA VAL A 318 -3.90 -15.22 -1.25
C VAL A 318 -3.36 -16.25 -0.26
N PHE A 319 -2.09 -16.54 -0.37
CA PHE A 319 -1.29 -17.18 0.68
C PHE A 319 -0.50 -16.10 1.43
N GLN A 320 -0.52 -16.12 2.76
CA GLN A 320 0.23 -15.17 3.59
C GLN A 320 1.32 -15.90 4.38
N ALA A 321 2.57 -15.46 4.21
CA ALA A 321 3.69 -15.92 5.01
C ALA A 321 4.14 -14.84 5.98
N THR A 322 4.29 -15.23 7.26
CA THR A 322 4.96 -14.42 8.29
C THR A 322 6.34 -15.02 8.54
N VAL A 323 7.37 -14.19 8.40
CA VAL A 323 8.78 -14.59 8.57
C VAL A 323 9.33 -13.97 9.85
N PRO A 324 9.39 -14.71 10.98
CA PRO A 324 9.90 -14.18 12.23
C PRO A 324 11.41 -13.92 12.18
N LEU A 325 11.85 -12.88 12.90
CA LEU A 325 13.26 -12.69 13.22
C LEU A 325 13.74 -13.72 14.27
N GLY A 326 12.86 -14.05 15.22
CA GLY A 326 13.14 -15.07 16.24
C GLY A 326 14.06 -14.62 17.39
N ALA A 327 14.28 -13.30 17.56
CA ALA A 327 15.02 -12.80 18.72
C ALA A 327 14.17 -12.86 20.00
N PRO A 328 14.79 -13.03 21.19
CA PRO A 328 14.05 -13.00 22.45
C PRO A 328 13.50 -11.59 22.73
N VAL A 329 12.21 -11.51 23.03
CA VAL A 329 11.53 -10.26 23.40
C VAL A 329 11.30 -10.26 24.90
N GLU A 330 12.30 -9.82 25.66
CA GLU A 330 12.30 -9.85 27.13
C GLU A 330 11.54 -8.67 27.74
N LYS A 331 11.64 -7.48 27.11
CA LYS A 331 11.06 -6.23 27.61
C LYS A 331 10.28 -5.53 26.51
N LEU A 332 9.05 -5.16 26.83
CA LEU A 332 8.21 -4.25 26.06
C LEU A 332 7.69 -3.17 27.01
N PRO A 333 7.46 -1.93 26.55
CA PRO A 333 6.75 -0.95 27.35
C PRO A 333 5.38 -1.49 27.79
N PRO A 334 4.87 -1.11 28.97
CA PRO A 334 3.49 -1.46 29.34
C PRO A 334 2.52 -0.86 28.30
N ALA A 335 1.61 -1.71 27.81
CA ALA A 335 0.60 -1.30 26.85
C ALA A 335 -0.28 -0.19 27.43
N ARG A 336 -0.55 0.83 26.65
CA ARG A 336 -1.42 1.95 27.02
C ARG A 336 -2.86 1.72 26.56
N ASN A 337 -3.02 1.12 25.39
CA ASN A 337 -4.32 0.86 24.78
C ASN A 337 -4.26 -0.38 23.87
N PHE A 338 -5.38 -0.71 23.23
CA PHE A 338 -5.52 -1.89 22.35
C PHE A 338 -4.49 -1.91 21.20
N ILE A 339 -4.03 -0.76 20.73
CA ILE A 339 -3.01 -0.67 19.67
C ILE A 339 -1.72 -1.34 20.12
N ASP A 340 -1.27 -0.98 21.34
CA ASP A 340 -0.05 -1.54 21.91
C ASP A 340 -0.18 -3.04 22.18
N GLU A 341 -1.33 -3.47 22.68
CA GLU A 341 -1.58 -4.90 22.94
C GLU A 341 -1.40 -5.72 21.67
N ILE A 342 -2.02 -5.30 20.56
CA ILE A 342 -1.97 -6.01 19.28
C ILE A 342 -0.56 -5.93 18.66
N VAL A 343 0.05 -4.74 18.62
CA VAL A 343 1.40 -4.58 18.06
C VAL A 343 2.42 -5.36 18.87
N PHE A 344 2.39 -5.28 20.21
CA PHE A 344 3.35 -5.98 21.07
C PHE A 344 3.17 -7.49 21.04
N ASN A 345 1.94 -7.98 20.89
CA ASN A 345 1.70 -9.41 20.68
C ASN A 345 2.30 -9.88 19.36
N LYS A 346 2.16 -9.09 18.27
CA LYS A 346 2.84 -9.41 17.01
C LYS A 346 4.36 -9.38 17.17
N LEU A 347 4.93 -8.38 17.84
CA LEU A 347 6.38 -8.30 18.08
C LEU A 347 6.90 -9.52 18.84
N LYS A 348 6.16 -10.03 19.83
CA LYS A 348 6.48 -11.28 20.53
C LYS A 348 6.43 -12.47 19.56
N LEU A 349 5.37 -12.56 18.74
CA LEU A 349 5.19 -13.65 17.77
C LEU A 349 6.34 -13.71 16.76
N VAL A 350 6.76 -12.55 16.25
CA VAL A 350 7.84 -12.49 15.25
C VAL A 350 9.24 -12.42 15.88
N GLY A 351 9.32 -12.39 17.22
CA GLY A 351 10.60 -12.32 17.94
C GLY A 351 11.36 -11.03 17.59
N MET A 352 10.72 -9.87 17.69
CA MET A 352 11.31 -8.57 17.33
C MET A 352 11.24 -7.61 18.52
N PRO A 353 12.33 -7.40 19.28
CA PRO A 353 12.36 -6.44 20.38
C PRO A 353 12.10 -5.01 19.92
N ALA A 354 11.20 -4.30 20.62
CA ALA A 354 10.94 -2.89 20.36
C ALA A 354 12.10 -1.99 20.81
N SER A 355 12.18 -0.80 20.19
CA SER A 355 13.00 0.30 20.72
C SER A 355 12.40 0.86 22.01
N GLU A 356 13.18 1.58 22.79
CA GLU A 356 12.72 2.25 24.02
C GLU A 356 11.71 3.37 23.67
N VAL A 357 10.94 3.82 24.65
CA VAL A 357 10.09 5.00 24.50
C VAL A 357 10.97 6.25 24.35
N CYS A 358 10.63 7.13 23.41
CA CYS A 358 11.37 8.36 23.18
C CYS A 358 11.30 9.32 24.38
N ASP A 359 12.27 10.20 24.49
CA ASP A 359 12.28 11.28 25.49
C ASP A 359 11.21 12.34 25.19
N ASP A 360 11.04 13.28 26.10
CA ASP A 360 10.02 14.30 26.03
C ASP A 360 10.33 15.37 24.96
N ALA A 361 11.60 15.65 24.70
CA ALA A 361 12.03 16.56 23.65
C ALA A 361 11.66 16.03 22.26
N THR A 362 11.96 14.77 22.01
CA THR A 362 11.55 14.05 20.79
C THR A 362 10.03 13.99 20.69
N PHE A 363 9.33 13.70 21.80
CA PHE A 363 7.87 13.58 21.80
C PHE A 363 7.17 14.89 21.44
N ILE A 364 7.51 16.02 22.11
CA ILE A 364 6.86 17.30 21.80
C ILE A 364 7.11 17.72 20.35
N ARG A 365 8.35 17.56 19.84
CA ARG A 365 8.66 17.88 18.46
C ARG A 365 7.85 17.01 17.50
N ARG A 366 7.84 15.70 17.72
CA ARG A 366 7.12 14.73 16.88
C ARG A 366 5.63 15.03 16.83
N VAL A 367 4.97 15.13 17.97
CA VAL A 367 3.52 15.28 18.03
C VAL A 367 3.05 16.64 17.52
N THR A 368 3.85 17.72 17.72
CA THR A 368 3.51 19.04 17.18
C THR A 368 3.63 19.05 15.65
N LEU A 369 4.66 18.42 15.08
CA LEU A 369 4.81 18.27 13.64
C LEU A 369 3.68 17.43 13.04
N ASP A 370 3.24 16.37 13.72
CA ASP A 370 2.23 15.44 13.21
C ASP A 370 0.80 15.95 13.33
N LEU A 371 0.51 16.73 14.38
CA LEU A 371 -0.83 17.27 14.63
C LEU A 371 -1.02 18.69 14.10
N ALA A 372 -0.01 19.54 14.23
CA ALA A 372 -0.12 20.97 13.93
C ALA A 372 0.69 21.42 12.70
N GLY A 373 1.47 20.52 12.08
CA GLY A 373 2.26 20.81 10.87
C GLY A 373 3.30 21.91 11.08
N ARG A 374 3.82 22.09 12.29
CA ARG A 374 4.85 23.09 12.65
C ARG A 374 5.78 22.56 13.72
N LEU A 375 6.91 23.23 13.89
CA LEU A 375 7.75 23.04 15.07
C LEU A 375 7.04 23.63 16.32
N PRO A 376 7.28 23.08 17.54
CA PRO A 376 6.81 23.71 18.77
C PRO A 376 7.47 25.07 18.97
N SER A 377 6.76 26.01 19.59
CA SER A 377 7.36 27.29 19.95
C SER A 377 8.36 27.14 21.11
N LEU A 378 9.18 28.16 21.32
CA LEU A 378 10.15 28.15 22.42
C LEU A 378 9.44 28.03 23.78
N GLU A 379 8.34 28.75 23.95
CA GLU A 379 7.50 28.77 25.16
C GLU A 379 6.86 27.41 25.37
N GLU A 380 6.27 26.81 24.33
CA GLU A 380 5.67 25.45 24.38
C GLU A 380 6.72 24.41 24.79
N THR A 381 7.91 24.48 24.19
CA THR A 381 9.01 23.55 24.46
C THR A 381 9.48 23.69 25.91
N ARG A 382 9.75 24.93 26.39
CA ARG A 382 10.21 25.15 27.75
C ARG A 382 9.17 24.72 28.79
N ALA A 383 7.90 25.08 28.59
CA ALA A 383 6.81 24.75 29.49
C ALA A 383 6.62 23.20 29.57
N PHE A 384 6.63 22.52 28.43
CA PHE A 384 6.45 21.07 28.38
C PHE A 384 7.62 20.30 29.02
N LEU A 385 8.86 20.74 28.78
CA LEU A 385 10.05 20.09 29.35
C LEU A 385 10.16 20.32 30.86
N ALA A 386 9.69 21.45 31.35
CA ALA A 386 9.66 21.78 32.78
C ALA A 386 8.53 21.08 33.54
N ASP A 387 7.46 20.67 32.85
CA ASP A 387 6.33 19.99 33.47
C ASP A 387 6.74 18.55 33.89
N ALA A 388 6.60 18.23 35.18
CA ALA A 388 6.85 16.90 35.75
C ALA A 388 5.58 16.03 35.84
N GLY A 389 4.43 16.53 35.37
CA GLY A 389 3.15 15.85 35.46
C GLY A 389 3.10 14.55 34.63
N PRO A 390 2.56 13.46 35.18
CA PRO A 390 2.53 12.15 34.48
C PRO A 390 1.63 12.17 33.23
N SER A 391 0.68 13.09 33.16
CA SER A 391 -0.27 13.22 32.03
C SER A 391 0.13 14.29 31.00
N LYS A 392 1.32 14.89 31.11
CA LYS A 392 1.72 16.01 30.26
C LYS A 392 1.67 15.71 28.76
N ARG A 393 1.99 14.48 28.34
CA ARG A 393 1.91 14.04 26.95
C ARG A 393 0.46 13.99 26.44
N ASP A 394 -0.46 13.47 27.25
CA ASP A 394 -1.89 13.42 26.92
C ASP A 394 -2.48 14.84 26.82
N LEU A 395 -2.16 15.72 27.78
CA LEU A 395 -2.59 17.12 27.78
C LEU A 395 -2.04 17.89 26.58
N LEU A 396 -0.82 17.59 26.15
CA LEU A 396 -0.25 18.18 24.93
C LEU A 396 -0.99 17.73 23.68
N ILE A 397 -1.29 16.44 23.55
CA ILE A 397 -2.09 15.90 22.44
C ILE A 397 -3.44 16.62 22.38
N ASP A 398 -4.14 16.73 23.50
CA ASP A 398 -5.46 17.36 23.60
C ASP A 398 -5.41 18.83 23.18
N ARG A 399 -4.44 19.58 23.69
CA ARG A 399 -4.23 20.98 23.33
C ARG A 399 -3.96 21.16 21.84
N LEU A 400 -3.14 20.30 21.23
CA LEU A 400 -2.83 20.37 19.80
C LEU A 400 -4.05 20.02 18.93
N LEU A 401 -4.86 19.03 19.31
CA LEU A 401 -6.09 18.64 18.60
C LEU A 401 -7.15 19.76 18.63
N GLU A 402 -7.17 20.58 19.69
CA GLU A 402 -8.09 21.71 19.80
C GLU A 402 -7.51 23.02 19.21
N SER A 403 -6.26 23.03 18.79
CA SER A 403 -5.62 24.20 18.21
C SER A 403 -6.10 24.47 16.77
N PRO A 404 -6.13 25.75 16.35
CA PRO A 404 -6.37 26.08 14.94
C PRO A 404 -5.35 25.45 13.98
N ASP A 405 -4.14 25.22 14.43
CA ASP A 405 -3.06 24.62 13.65
C ASP A 405 -3.39 23.21 13.16
N TYR A 406 -4.09 22.41 14.00
CA TYR A 406 -4.61 21.11 13.62
C TYR A 406 -5.52 21.20 12.38
N ALA A 407 -6.50 22.08 12.44
CA ALA A 407 -7.44 22.27 11.36
C ALA A 407 -6.78 22.80 10.08
N ASP A 408 -5.85 23.74 10.18
CA ASP A 408 -5.09 24.28 9.05
C ASP A 408 -4.26 23.18 8.38
N TYR A 409 -3.54 22.38 9.17
CA TYR A 409 -2.66 21.33 8.65
C TYR A 409 -3.45 20.20 7.98
N PHE A 410 -4.49 19.69 8.62
CA PHE A 410 -5.30 18.63 8.04
C PHE A 410 -6.19 19.13 6.90
N ALA A 411 -6.61 20.41 6.90
CA ALA A 411 -7.29 21.00 5.76
C ALA A 411 -6.40 21.07 4.52
N ASN A 412 -5.11 21.41 4.66
CA ASN A 412 -4.16 21.35 3.56
C ASN A 412 -4.07 19.93 2.95
N LYS A 413 -4.02 18.88 3.81
CA LYS A 413 -3.98 17.50 3.36
C LYS A 413 -5.26 17.08 2.64
N TRP A 414 -6.42 17.34 3.24
CA TRP A 414 -7.71 17.00 2.64
C TRP A 414 -8.01 17.81 1.38
N ALA A 415 -7.60 19.09 1.31
CA ALA A 415 -7.72 19.89 0.09
C ALA A 415 -6.93 19.28 -1.08
N ALA A 416 -5.74 18.73 -0.82
CA ALA A 416 -4.97 18.03 -1.83
C ALA A 416 -5.67 16.75 -2.29
N LEU A 417 -6.11 15.89 -1.36
CA LEU A 417 -6.80 14.62 -1.63
C LEU A 417 -8.14 14.84 -2.37
N LEU A 418 -8.91 15.84 -1.97
CA LEU A 418 -10.17 16.23 -2.61
C LEU A 418 -9.97 17.07 -3.89
N ARG A 419 -8.72 17.13 -4.37
CA ARG A 419 -8.35 17.76 -5.63
C ARG A 419 -8.80 19.23 -5.71
N ASN A 420 -8.62 20.00 -4.62
CA ASN A 420 -8.92 21.44 -4.61
C ASN A 420 -7.91 22.20 -5.49
N LYS A 421 -7.94 21.90 -6.80
CA LYS A 421 -7.04 22.42 -7.81
C LYS A 421 -7.58 23.66 -8.49
N ARG A 422 -6.76 24.71 -8.58
CA ARG A 422 -7.07 25.90 -9.36
C ARG A 422 -6.64 25.70 -10.81
N GLY A 423 -7.56 25.30 -11.67
CA GLY A 423 -7.33 25.14 -13.11
C GLY A 423 -7.41 26.46 -13.90
N GLN A 424 -8.16 27.45 -13.38
CA GLN A 424 -8.38 28.75 -14.00
C GLN A 424 -8.46 29.87 -12.94
N PRO A 425 -8.14 31.13 -13.27
CA PRO A 425 -8.24 32.25 -12.33
C PRO A 425 -9.64 32.43 -11.71
N THR A 426 -10.70 32.16 -12.48
CA THR A 426 -12.10 32.22 -12.03
C THR A 426 -12.44 31.20 -10.95
N HIS A 427 -11.65 30.16 -10.76
CA HIS A 427 -11.89 29.15 -9.74
C HIS A 427 -11.45 29.61 -8.33
N GLN A 428 -10.75 30.73 -8.17
CA GLN A 428 -10.16 31.15 -6.91
C GLN A 428 -11.17 31.18 -5.75
N ARG A 429 -12.30 31.88 -5.96
CA ARG A 429 -13.36 32.01 -4.94
C ARG A 429 -13.86 30.64 -4.46
N GLY A 430 -14.14 29.76 -5.40
CA GLY A 430 -14.64 28.41 -5.08
C GLY A 430 -13.59 27.55 -4.38
N ASN A 431 -12.31 27.65 -4.75
CA ASN A 431 -11.24 26.94 -4.08
C ASN A 431 -11.04 27.40 -2.64
N TYR A 432 -11.12 28.71 -2.42
CA TYR A 432 -11.01 29.28 -1.07
C TYR A 432 -12.21 28.90 -0.21
N ALA A 433 -13.44 28.96 -0.75
CA ALA A 433 -14.64 28.54 -0.04
C ALA A 433 -14.58 27.04 0.33
N PHE A 434 -14.12 26.19 -0.59
CA PHE A 434 -14.01 24.77 -0.32
C PHE A 434 -12.92 24.45 0.72
N HIS A 435 -11.75 25.10 0.64
CA HIS A 435 -10.73 24.98 1.66
C HIS A 435 -11.23 25.43 3.05
N ALA A 436 -11.94 26.56 3.11
CA ALA A 436 -12.53 27.06 4.36
C ALA A 436 -13.55 26.05 4.92
N TRP A 437 -14.42 25.49 4.08
CA TRP A 437 -15.38 24.47 4.50
C TRP A 437 -14.67 23.22 5.08
N ILE A 438 -13.60 22.73 4.42
CA ILE A 438 -12.80 21.60 4.92
C ILE A 438 -12.22 21.93 6.30
N ARG A 439 -11.62 23.13 6.44
CA ARG A 439 -11.05 23.60 7.69
C ARG A 439 -12.09 23.69 8.81
N ASP A 440 -13.23 24.30 8.53
CA ASP A 440 -14.31 24.49 9.51
C ASP A 440 -14.91 23.14 9.93
N ALA A 441 -15.03 22.17 9.03
CA ALA A 441 -15.43 20.80 9.34
C ALA A 441 -14.46 20.12 10.32
N LEU A 442 -13.15 20.35 10.17
CA LEU A 442 -12.12 19.82 11.08
C LEU A 442 -12.12 20.54 12.45
N VAL A 443 -12.32 21.87 12.46
CA VAL A 443 -12.49 22.63 13.71
C VAL A 443 -13.69 22.08 14.51
N ALA A 444 -14.82 21.91 13.84
CA ALA A 444 -16.05 21.39 14.44
C ALA A 444 -16.00 19.89 14.76
N ASN A 445 -14.87 19.22 14.44
CA ASN A 445 -14.75 17.75 14.54
C ASN A 445 -15.92 17.02 13.90
N LYS A 446 -16.32 17.45 12.69
CA LYS A 446 -17.45 16.83 11.95
C LYS A 446 -17.19 15.34 11.79
N PRO A 447 -18.16 14.46 12.14
CA PRO A 447 -18.03 13.03 11.92
C PRO A 447 -17.64 12.71 10.46
N TYR A 448 -16.70 11.78 10.29
CA TYR A 448 -16.13 11.51 8.95
C TYR A 448 -17.15 10.98 7.94
N ASP A 449 -18.15 10.25 8.38
CA ASP A 449 -19.28 9.78 7.54
C ASP A 449 -20.11 10.97 7.02
N GLN A 450 -20.36 11.99 7.86
CA GLN A 450 -21.03 13.22 7.44
C GLN A 450 -20.15 14.05 6.51
N PHE A 451 -18.84 14.14 6.80
CA PHE A 451 -17.90 14.82 5.92
C PHE A 451 -17.89 14.20 4.52
N ALA A 452 -17.81 12.88 4.41
CA ALA A 452 -17.86 12.17 3.13
C ALA A 452 -19.20 12.34 2.41
N ARG A 453 -20.32 12.27 3.15
CA ARG A 453 -21.68 12.49 2.61
C ARG A 453 -21.82 13.87 2.00
N GLU A 454 -21.39 14.92 2.71
CA GLU A 454 -21.51 16.30 2.25
C GLU A 454 -20.68 16.57 0.99
N VAL A 455 -19.55 15.87 0.80
CA VAL A 455 -18.75 15.94 -0.44
C VAL A 455 -19.45 15.18 -1.57
N LEU A 456 -19.85 13.91 -1.33
CA LEU A 456 -20.38 13.04 -2.37
C LEU A 456 -21.77 13.44 -2.85
N ALA A 457 -22.66 13.90 -1.94
CA ALA A 457 -24.00 14.31 -2.27
C ALA A 457 -24.16 15.84 -2.41
N ALA A 458 -23.04 16.57 -2.57
CA ALA A 458 -23.08 18.01 -2.74
C ALA A 458 -23.95 18.45 -3.91
N SER A 459 -24.85 19.41 -3.67
CA SER A 459 -25.75 19.99 -4.65
C SER A 459 -25.89 21.49 -4.42
N GLY A 460 -26.24 22.25 -5.47
CA GLY A 460 -26.30 23.71 -5.42
C GLY A 460 -25.09 24.36 -6.06
N ASP A 461 -24.83 25.60 -5.70
CA ASP A 461 -23.67 26.39 -6.13
C ASP A 461 -22.59 26.45 -5.01
N ILE A 462 -21.42 26.92 -5.39
CA ILE A 462 -20.28 27.02 -4.47
C ILE A 462 -20.52 27.99 -3.31
N ALA A 463 -21.35 29.02 -3.50
CA ALA A 463 -21.61 30.02 -2.47
C ALA A 463 -22.48 29.44 -1.35
N SER A 464 -23.46 28.62 -1.71
CA SER A 464 -24.38 27.97 -0.76
C SER A 464 -23.84 26.62 -0.25
N ASN A 465 -23.05 25.91 -1.04
CA ASN A 465 -22.53 24.57 -0.71
C ASN A 465 -21.11 24.35 -1.28
N PRO A 466 -20.06 24.81 -0.58
CA PRO A 466 -18.68 24.75 -1.07
C PRO A 466 -18.17 23.38 -1.54
N PRO A 467 -18.57 22.21 -0.97
CA PRO A 467 -18.19 20.88 -1.45
C PRO A 467 -18.53 20.61 -2.92
N VAL A 468 -19.44 21.35 -3.52
CA VAL A 468 -19.72 21.30 -4.98
C VAL A 468 -18.45 21.53 -5.81
N ALA A 469 -17.45 22.23 -5.27
CA ALA A 469 -16.17 22.44 -5.93
C ALA A 469 -15.45 21.14 -6.32
N TRP A 470 -15.65 20.04 -5.59
CA TRP A 470 -15.08 18.73 -5.93
C TRP A 470 -15.51 18.27 -7.33
N TYR A 471 -16.79 18.51 -7.69
CA TYR A 471 -17.34 18.12 -8.99
C TYR A 471 -16.69 18.84 -10.18
N ARG A 472 -15.98 19.94 -9.99
CA ARG A 472 -15.21 20.60 -11.07
C ARG A 472 -14.05 19.74 -11.57
N GLN A 473 -13.48 18.91 -10.70
CA GLN A 473 -12.37 18.02 -11.05
C GLN A 473 -12.84 16.66 -11.55
N VAL A 474 -13.97 16.18 -11.03
CA VAL A 474 -14.57 14.88 -11.39
C VAL A 474 -15.82 15.10 -12.23
N THR A 475 -15.63 15.33 -13.53
CA THR A 475 -16.68 15.78 -14.41
C THR A 475 -17.60 14.70 -14.96
N THR A 476 -17.21 13.43 -14.88
CA THR A 476 -17.98 12.28 -15.40
C THR A 476 -18.28 11.29 -14.29
N ALA A 477 -19.31 10.46 -14.45
CA ALA A 477 -19.65 9.39 -13.50
C ALA A 477 -18.47 8.42 -13.29
N SER A 478 -17.65 8.15 -14.31
CA SER A 478 -16.45 7.34 -14.18
C SER A 478 -15.41 8.00 -13.27
N MET A 479 -15.11 9.28 -13.47
CA MET A 479 -14.16 10.01 -12.60
C MET A 479 -14.68 10.12 -11.16
N GLN A 480 -16.00 10.33 -10.98
CA GLN A 480 -16.62 10.41 -9.66
C GLN A 480 -16.53 9.07 -8.91
N LEU A 481 -16.81 7.98 -9.61
CA LEU A 481 -16.60 6.63 -9.09
C LEU A 481 -15.14 6.38 -8.71
N GLU A 482 -14.20 6.66 -9.61
CA GLU A 482 -12.77 6.35 -9.44
C GLU A 482 -12.17 7.12 -8.26
N ASP A 483 -12.44 8.43 -8.17
CA ASP A 483 -12.01 9.24 -7.04
C ASP A 483 -12.69 8.78 -5.73
N THR A 484 -14.00 8.45 -5.76
CA THR A 484 -14.71 7.94 -4.57
C THR A 484 -14.12 6.63 -4.08
N ALA A 485 -13.84 5.70 -4.98
CA ALA A 485 -13.25 4.41 -4.64
C ALA A 485 -11.83 4.57 -4.04
N GLN A 486 -11.02 5.43 -4.61
CA GLN A 486 -9.67 5.69 -4.15
C GLN A 486 -9.63 6.45 -2.81
N LEU A 487 -10.51 7.46 -2.63
CA LEU A 487 -10.57 8.27 -1.42
C LEU A 487 -11.15 7.52 -0.23
N PHE A 488 -12.30 6.87 -0.44
CA PHE A 488 -13.15 6.37 0.63
C PHE A 488 -13.18 4.86 0.77
N LEU A 489 -12.75 4.11 -0.29
CA LEU A 489 -12.67 2.65 -0.25
C LEU A 489 -11.22 2.14 -0.31
N GLY A 490 -10.25 3.02 -0.53
CA GLY A 490 -8.85 2.63 -0.68
C GLY A 490 -8.60 1.68 -1.84
N THR A 491 -9.42 1.72 -2.88
CA THR A 491 -9.38 0.78 -4.02
C THR A 491 -9.28 1.53 -5.33
N ARG A 492 -8.37 1.10 -6.20
CA ARG A 492 -8.19 1.65 -7.54
C ARG A 492 -8.99 0.85 -8.54
N LEU A 493 -10.07 1.43 -9.09
CA LEU A 493 -11.01 0.73 -9.97
C LEU A 493 -10.83 1.02 -11.47
N GLN A 494 -9.92 1.91 -11.86
CA GLN A 494 -9.76 2.37 -13.25
C GLN A 494 -9.64 1.22 -14.26
N CYS A 495 -8.93 0.14 -13.89
CA CYS A 495 -8.77 -1.02 -14.78
C CYS A 495 -10.10 -1.71 -15.10
N ALA A 496 -11.03 -1.72 -14.14
CA ALA A 496 -12.32 -2.39 -14.29
C ALA A 496 -13.27 -1.70 -15.29
N GLN A 497 -12.93 -0.50 -15.78
CA GLN A 497 -13.67 0.19 -16.84
C GLN A 497 -13.65 -0.57 -18.17
N CYS A 498 -12.48 -1.15 -18.54
CA CYS A 498 -12.27 -1.74 -19.87
C CYS A 498 -12.22 -3.27 -19.86
N HIS A 499 -11.82 -3.87 -18.74
CA HIS A 499 -11.72 -5.32 -18.53
C HIS A 499 -11.89 -5.63 -17.03
N HIS A 500 -12.05 -6.90 -16.66
CA HIS A 500 -12.03 -7.26 -15.22
C HIS A 500 -10.72 -6.82 -14.57
N HIS A 501 -10.80 -6.41 -13.30
CA HIS A 501 -9.62 -5.88 -12.62
C HIS A 501 -8.52 -6.94 -12.52
N PRO A 502 -7.27 -6.66 -12.95
CA PRO A 502 -6.23 -7.67 -13.09
C PRO A 502 -5.69 -8.21 -11.76
N TYR A 503 -5.87 -7.49 -10.65
CA TYR A 503 -5.34 -7.85 -9.33
C TYR A 503 -6.43 -7.95 -8.27
N GLU A 504 -7.71 -7.88 -8.67
CA GLU A 504 -8.86 -7.88 -7.80
C GLU A 504 -10.01 -8.70 -8.39
N LYS A 505 -11.02 -8.96 -7.56
CA LYS A 505 -12.23 -9.69 -7.96
C LYS A 505 -13.26 -8.85 -8.73
N TRP A 506 -13.04 -7.54 -8.84
CA TRP A 506 -14.02 -6.61 -9.41
C TRP A 506 -14.15 -6.77 -10.92
N SER A 507 -15.39 -6.97 -11.34
CA SER A 507 -15.75 -7.07 -12.75
C SER A 507 -16.07 -5.70 -13.35
N GLN A 508 -16.21 -5.64 -14.68
CA GLN A 508 -16.75 -4.46 -15.35
C GLN A 508 -18.18 -4.13 -14.88
N ASN A 509 -19.00 -5.14 -14.58
CA ASN A 509 -20.34 -4.89 -14.05
C ASN A 509 -20.29 -4.21 -12.69
N ASP A 510 -19.38 -4.60 -11.80
CA ASP A 510 -19.18 -3.91 -10.51
C ASP A 510 -18.79 -2.45 -10.71
N TYR A 511 -17.88 -2.16 -11.66
CA TYR A 511 -17.49 -0.80 -12.02
C TYR A 511 -18.70 0.02 -12.51
N TYR A 512 -19.47 -0.48 -13.48
CA TYR A 512 -20.60 0.26 -14.02
C TYR A 512 -21.77 0.35 -13.00
N SER A 513 -22.00 -0.66 -12.18
CA SER A 513 -23.00 -0.60 -11.10
C SER A 513 -22.64 0.47 -10.07
N PHE A 514 -21.36 0.57 -9.69
CA PHE A 514 -20.93 1.65 -8.79
C PHE A 514 -21.03 3.02 -9.47
N SER A 515 -20.69 3.14 -10.76
CA SER A 515 -20.83 4.41 -11.49
C SER A 515 -22.27 4.89 -11.63
N ALA A 516 -23.24 3.97 -11.56
CA ALA A 516 -24.65 4.30 -11.68
C ALA A 516 -25.17 5.21 -10.54
N PHE A 517 -24.50 5.23 -9.37
CA PHE A 517 -24.81 6.20 -8.32
C PHE A 517 -24.65 7.66 -8.78
N PHE A 518 -23.79 7.89 -9.74
CA PHE A 518 -23.49 9.23 -10.27
C PHE A 518 -24.19 9.53 -11.60
N SER A 519 -25.01 8.62 -12.12
CA SER A 519 -25.65 8.75 -13.45
C SER A 519 -26.63 9.91 -13.55
N GLN A 520 -27.19 10.36 -12.44
CA GLN A 520 -28.16 11.46 -12.37
C GLN A 520 -27.55 12.80 -11.92
N VAL A 521 -26.20 12.89 -11.82
CA VAL A 521 -25.51 14.16 -11.56
C VAL A 521 -25.57 15.03 -12.81
N ALA A 522 -26.20 16.18 -12.70
CA ALA A 522 -26.32 17.16 -13.77
C ALA A 522 -25.69 18.50 -13.38
N ARG A 523 -25.38 19.30 -14.39
CA ARG A 523 -24.67 20.57 -14.27
C ARG A 523 -25.38 21.66 -15.08
N LYS A 524 -25.34 22.89 -14.59
CA LYS A 524 -25.71 24.09 -15.32
C LYS A 524 -24.77 25.25 -14.94
N PRO A 525 -24.61 26.28 -15.79
CA PRO A 525 -23.83 27.46 -15.42
C PRO A 525 -24.35 28.09 -14.13
N GLY A 526 -23.41 28.53 -13.27
CA GLY A 526 -23.70 29.30 -12.08
C GLY A 526 -23.93 30.79 -12.38
N SER A 527 -24.13 31.56 -11.32
CA SER A 527 -24.32 33.01 -11.41
C SER A 527 -23.02 33.79 -11.67
N GLN A 528 -21.88 33.20 -11.40
CA GLN A 528 -20.56 33.80 -11.59
C GLN A 528 -19.78 33.07 -12.67
N ALA A 529 -18.90 33.78 -13.37
CA ALA A 529 -18.04 33.19 -14.40
C ALA A 529 -17.15 32.07 -13.81
N GLY A 530 -17.17 30.90 -14.46
CA GLY A 530 -16.40 29.72 -14.04
C GLY A 530 -17.05 28.93 -12.90
N GLU A 531 -18.24 29.31 -12.43
CA GLU A 531 -18.99 28.53 -11.44
C GLU A 531 -20.05 27.67 -12.15
N GLU A 532 -20.34 26.51 -11.52
CA GLU A 532 -21.36 25.57 -11.95
C GLU A 532 -22.31 25.29 -10.77
N VAL A 533 -23.56 25.02 -11.10
CA VAL A 533 -24.55 24.47 -10.17
C VAL A 533 -24.65 22.98 -10.44
N ILE A 534 -24.43 22.18 -9.41
CA ILE A 534 -24.59 20.72 -9.44
C ILE A 534 -25.96 20.38 -8.88
N TYR A 535 -26.68 19.49 -9.55
CA TYR A 535 -28.01 19.07 -9.09
C TYR A 535 -28.33 17.64 -9.50
N HIS A 536 -29.22 17.01 -8.74
CA HIS A 536 -29.80 15.72 -9.10
C HIS A 536 -30.83 15.93 -10.20
N ARG A 537 -30.66 15.26 -11.33
CA ARG A 537 -31.62 15.19 -12.41
C ARG A 537 -32.56 14.00 -12.15
N ARG A 538 -33.85 14.27 -11.98
CA ARG A 538 -34.85 13.23 -11.81
C ARG A 538 -34.77 12.16 -12.90
N GLY A 539 -34.77 10.88 -12.49
CA GLY A 539 -34.68 9.76 -13.41
C GLY A 539 -34.13 8.47 -12.78
N ASN A 540 -34.31 7.36 -13.46
CA ASN A 540 -33.80 6.07 -12.99
C ASN A 540 -32.27 6.05 -13.01
N ALA A 541 -31.67 5.75 -11.87
CA ALA A 541 -30.23 5.58 -11.77
C ALA A 541 -29.80 4.26 -12.43
N SER A 542 -28.97 4.36 -13.45
CA SER A 542 -28.42 3.19 -14.16
C SER A 542 -27.18 3.57 -14.94
N ALA A 543 -26.37 2.57 -15.30
CA ALA A 543 -25.24 2.72 -16.22
C ALA A 543 -25.25 1.59 -17.24
N VAL A 544 -24.68 1.86 -18.42
CA VAL A 544 -24.53 0.84 -19.48
C VAL A 544 -23.09 0.35 -19.47
N ASN A 545 -22.91 -0.95 -19.29
CA ASN A 545 -21.61 -1.59 -19.49
C ASN A 545 -21.26 -1.52 -20.98
N LYS A 546 -20.26 -0.74 -21.33
CA LYS A 546 -19.85 -0.47 -22.72
C LYS A 546 -19.36 -1.72 -23.48
N LYS A 547 -18.99 -2.77 -22.76
CA LYS A 547 -18.48 -4.01 -23.37
C LYS A 547 -19.61 -4.89 -23.88
N ASN A 548 -20.64 -5.11 -23.04
CA ASN A 548 -21.73 -6.05 -23.35
C ASN A 548 -23.09 -5.40 -23.52
N SER A 549 -23.15 -4.08 -23.46
CA SER A 549 -24.37 -3.25 -23.57
C SER A 549 -25.45 -3.53 -22.51
N ASN A 550 -25.09 -4.25 -21.44
CA ASN A 550 -26.00 -4.51 -20.33
C ASN A 550 -26.23 -3.24 -19.51
N THR A 551 -27.48 -2.95 -19.21
CA THR A 551 -27.87 -1.89 -18.26
C THR A 551 -27.84 -2.45 -16.85
N VAL A 552 -27.09 -1.78 -15.95
CA VAL A 552 -26.92 -2.18 -14.55
C VAL A 552 -27.47 -1.10 -13.61
N LYS A 553 -27.99 -1.53 -12.46
CA LYS A 553 -28.48 -0.66 -11.39
C LYS A 553 -27.35 -0.27 -10.43
N PRO A 554 -27.51 0.80 -9.63
CA PRO A 554 -26.54 1.16 -8.60
C PRO A 554 -26.28 0.03 -7.62
N ALA A 555 -25.01 -0.25 -7.36
CA ALA A 555 -24.60 -1.20 -6.34
C ALA A 555 -23.23 -0.79 -5.76
N GLY A 556 -23.09 -0.90 -4.44
CA GLY A 556 -21.79 -0.83 -3.79
C GLY A 556 -20.92 -2.05 -4.14
N LEU A 557 -19.62 -1.96 -3.93
CA LEU A 557 -18.69 -3.07 -4.22
C LEU A 557 -19.01 -4.29 -3.36
N GLY A 558 -19.41 -5.39 -4.02
CA GLY A 558 -19.80 -6.63 -3.35
C GLY A 558 -21.22 -6.61 -2.76
N ALA A 559 -21.99 -5.53 -2.94
CA ALA A 559 -23.37 -5.41 -2.50
C ALA A 559 -24.37 -5.75 -3.60
N ALA A 560 -25.61 -6.06 -3.20
CA ALA A 560 -26.69 -6.28 -4.13
C ALA A 560 -27.11 -4.96 -4.84
N PRO A 561 -27.59 -5.02 -6.10
CA PRO A 561 -28.13 -3.87 -6.78
C PRO A 561 -29.33 -3.24 -6.04
N MET A 562 -29.40 -1.91 -6.04
CA MET A 562 -30.42 -1.12 -5.35
C MET A 562 -31.49 -0.64 -6.33
N ASP A 563 -32.75 -0.70 -5.92
CA ASP A 563 -33.88 -0.06 -6.60
C ASP A 563 -34.14 1.28 -5.93
N LEU A 564 -33.80 2.38 -6.62
CA LEU A 564 -33.95 3.75 -6.13
C LEU A 564 -35.09 4.43 -6.90
N ALA A 565 -35.90 5.20 -6.20
CA ALA A 565 -36.97 5.96 -6.85
C ALA A 565 -36.36 7.08 -7.73
N PRO A 566 -37.02 7.47 -8.83
CA PRO A 566 -36.49 8.51 -9.73
C PRO A 566 -36.31 9.88 -9.08
N ASP A 567 -36.94 10.13 -7.96
CA ASP A 567 -36.83 11.38 -7.19
C ASP A 567 -35.71 11.32 -6.13
N ASP A 568 -35.24 10.14 -5.78
CA ASP A 568 -34.18 9.95 -4.80
C ASP A 568 -32.82 10.22 -5.44
N ASP A 569 -32.01 11.06 -4.83
CA ASP A 569 -30.63 11.26 -5.25
C ASP A 569 -29.79 10.02 -4.88
N PRO A 570 -29.27 9.26 -5.88
CA PRO A 570 -28.56 8.01 -5.62
C PRO A 570 -27.30 8.17 -4.78
N ARG A 571 -26.73 9.36 -4.74
CA ARG A 571 -25.52 9.68 -3.97
C ARG A 571 -25.74 9.59 -2.46
N HIS A 572 -27.00 9.81 -1.99
CA HIS A 572 -27.33 9.59 -0.59
C HIS A 572 -27.31 8.10 -0.23
N ALA A 573 -27.84 7.23 -1.10
CA ALA A 573 -27.80 5.79 -0.92
C ALA A 573 -26.34 5.27 -0.94
N LEU A 574 -25.48 5.86 -1.78
CA LEU A 574 -24.03 5.58 -1.75
C LEU A 574 -23.42 5.96 -0.40
N ALA A 575 -23.72 7.14 0.12
CA ALA A 575 -23.19 7.60 1.41
C ALA A 575 -23.70 6.73 2.57
N ASP A 576 -24.95 6.27 2.53
CA ASP A 576 -25.52 5.32 3.51
C ASP A 576 -24.80 3.97 3.48
N TRP A 577 -24.54 3.45 2.26
CA TRP A 577 -23.77 2.22 2.09
C TRP A 577 -22.32 2.36 2.60
N LEU A 578 -21.66 3.49 2.32
CA LEU A 578 -20.30 3.74 2.80
C LEU A 578 -20.22 3.74 4.33
N SER A 579 -21.16 4.44 4.99
CA SER A 579 -21.18 4.60 6.45
C SER A 579 -21.84 3.43 7.20
N ALA A 580 -22.31 2.41 6.49
CA ALA A 580 -22.83 1.21 7.12
C ALA A 580 -21.78 0.55 8.01
N LYS A 581 -22.18 0.08 9.20
CA LYS A 581 -21.24 -0.45 10.23
C LYS A 581 -20.45 -1.67 9.77
N ASP A 582 -21.01 -2.43 8.85
CA ASP A 582 -20.45 -3.63 8.25
C ASP A 582 -19.73 -3.36 6.91
N ASN A 583 -19.63 -2.09 6.49
CA ASN A 583 -18.88 -1.75 5.28
C ASN A 583 -17.40 -2.10 5.47
N PRO A 584 -16.84 -2.97 4.59
CA PRO A 584 -15.48 -3.50 4.80
C PRO A 584 -14.37 -2.54 4.34
N PHE A 585 -14.71 -1.35 3.83
CA PHE A 585 -13.73 -0.46 3.20
C PHE A 585 -13.60 0.88 3.94
N PHE A 586 -14.69 1.57 4.20
CA PHE A 586 -14.71 2.99 4.56
C PHE A 586 -13.89 3.31 5.82
N ALA A 587 -14.18 2.62 6.93
CA ALA A 587 -13.45 2.82 8.18
C ALA A 587 -11.99 2.32 8.07
N HIS A 588 -11.76 1.20 7.39
CA HIS A 588 -10.42 0.64 7.18
C HIS A 588 -9.53 1.57 6.36
N THR A 589 -10.09 2.19 5.33
CA THR A 589 -9.35 3.12 4.47
C THR A 589 -8.85 4.33 5.25
N LEU A 590 -9.73 4.98 6.04
CA LEU A 590 -9.30 6.11 6.86
C LEU A 590 -8.32 5.67 7.95
N ALA A 591 -8.59 4.55 8.62
CA ALA A 591 -7.69 4.01 9.64
C ALA A 591 -6.28 3.78 9.08
N ASN A 592 -6.15 3.16 7.91
CA ASN A 592 -4.87 2.95 7.25
C ASN A 592 -4.19 4.25 6.82
N ARG A 593 -4.94 5.21 6.28
CA ARG A 593 -4.42 6.53 5.85
C ARG A 593 -3.88 7.33 7.05
N TYR A 594 -4.61 7.36 8.15
CA TYR A 594 -4.15 8.04 9.37
C TYR A 594 -3.02 7.27 10.05
N TRP A 595 -3.07 5.94 10.06
CA TRP A 595 -1.95 5.13 10.51
C TRP A 595 -0.66 5.49 9.75
N LYS A 596 -0.71 5.52 8.41
CA LYS A 596 0.43 5.95 7.59
C LYS A 596 0.90 7.36 7.92
N HIS A 597 -0.03 8.29 8.13
CA HIS A 597 0.32 9.66 8.48
C HIS A 597 1.18 9.72 9.76
N PHE A 598 0.79 8.99 10.82
CA PHE A 598 1.49 9.01 12.11
C PHE A 598 2.72 8.11 12.14
N PHE A 599 2.71 6.98 11.47
CA PHE A 599 3.78 5.97 11.55
C PHE A 599 4.66 5.90 10.29
N ASN A 600 4.50 6.81 9.34
CA ASN A 600 5.23 6.88 8.07
C ASN A 600 4.99 5.70 7.11
N ARG A 601 4.30 4.67 7.55
CA ARG A 601 3.99 3.48 6.76
C ARG A 601 2.60 2.97 7.08
N GLY A 602 1.83 2.62 6.06
CA GLY A 602 0.51 2.03 6.22
C GLY A 602 0.58 0.58 6.70
N LEU A 603 -0.52 0.10 7.24
CA LEU A 603 -0.72 -1.34 7.44
C LEU A 603 -0.92 -2.04 6.08
N VAL A 604 -1.46 -1.30 5.12
CA VAL A 604 -1.48 -1.64 3.69
C VAL A 604 -0.73 -0.53 2.93
N GLU A 605 0.19 -0.92 2.04
CA GLU A 605 0.94 0.00 1.16
C GLU A 605 0.77 -0.40 -0.32
N PRO A 606 0.53 0.57 -1.20
CA PRO A 606 0.11 1.97 -0.96
C PRO A 606 -1.23 2.04 -0.21
N GLU A 607 -1.50 3.15 0.49
CA GLU A 607 -2.69 3.31 1.35
C GLU A 607 -4.02 3.29 0.60
N ASP A 608 -3.99 3.46 -0.70
CA ASP A 608 -5.12 3.44 -1.62
C ASP A 608 -5.18 2.17 -2.50
N ASP A 609 -4.50 1.10 -2.06
CA ASP A 609 -4.45 -0.20 -2.73
C ASP A 609 -4.83 -1.35 -1.77
N MET A 610 -5.98 -1.19 -1.10
CA MET A 610 -6.52 -2.12 -0.10
C MET A 610 -7.28 -3.28 -0.78
N ARG A 611 -6.60 -3.99 -1.65
CA ARG A 611 -7.15 -5.14 -2.37
C ARG A 611 -6.90 -6.45 -1.62
N GLU A 612 -7.73 -7.46 -1.88
CA GLU A 612 -7.59 -8.79 -1.29
C GLU A 612 -6.19 -9.39 -1.53
N THR A 613 -5.60 -9.08 -2.67
CA THR A 613 -4.26 -9.56 -3.06
C THR A 613 -3.09 -8.76 -2.47
N ASN A 614 -3.38 -7.72 -1.67
CA ASN A 614 -2.41 -6.93 -0.92
C ASN A 614 -2.81 -6.87 0.57
N PRO A 615 -2.71 -7.97 1.31
CA PRO A 615 -3.19 -8.05 2.68
C PRO A 615 -2.40 -7.12 3.61
N PRO A 616 -3.05 -6.57 4.66
CA PRO A 616 -2.37 -5.76 5.65
C PRO A 616 -1.28 -6.55 6.39
N VAL A 617 -0.19 -5.87 6.73
CA VAL A 617 0.90 -6.47 7.54
C VAL A 617 0.45 -6.86 8.95
N ASN A 618 -0.63 -6.26 9.46
CA ASN A 618 -1.28 -6.63 10.70
C ASN A 618 -2.81 -6.50 10.54
N PRO A 619 -3.49 -7.56 10.04
CA PRO A 619 -4.95 -7.54 9.83
C PRO A 619 -5.73 -7.28 11.12
N GLU A 620 -5.34 -7.89 12.23
CA GLU A 620 -6.00 -7.72 13.53
C GLU A 620 -6.00 -6.26 13.98
N LEU A 621 -4.87 -5.58 13.79
CA LEU A 621 -4.74 -4.16 14.12
C LEU A 621 -5.62 -3.28 13.23
N LEU A 622 -5.62 -3.52 11.92
CA LEU A 622 -6.43 -2.73 10.99
C LEU A 622 -7.93 -2.88 11.30
N ASP A 623 -8.38 -4.10 11.57
CA ASP A 623 -9.76 -4.39 11.94
C ASP A 623 -10.12 -3.75 13.31
N ALA A 624 -9.21 -3.79 14.28
CA ALA A 624 -9.45 -3.18 15.60
C ALA A 624 -9.54 -1.65 15.49
N LEU A 625 -8.67 -1.03 14.69
CA LEU A 625 -8.70 0.42 14.42
C LEU A 625 -10.02 0.82 13.73
N ALA A 626 -10.45 0.08 12.71
CA ALA A 626 -11.71 0.33 12.01
C ALA A 626 -12.91 0.19 12.94
N ARG A 627 -12.98 -0.89 13.75
CA ARG A 627 -14.05 -1.06 14.75
C ARG A 627 -14.07 0.06 15.79
N TYR A 628 -12.90 0.48 16.29
CA TYR A 628 -12.80 1.59 17.22
C TYR A 628 -13.32 2.89 16.60
N PHE A 629 -12.97 3.17 15.36
CA PHE A 629 -13.41 4.36 14.66
C PHE A 629 -14.93 4.38 14.41
N VAL A 630 -15.53 3.25 14.02
CA VAL A 630 -17.01 3.11 13.90
C VAL A 630 -17.67 3.27 15.27
N ALA A 631 -17.13 2.65 16.33
CA ALA A 631 -17.67 2.74 17.68
C ALA A 631 -17.62 4.17 18.23
N SER A 632 -16.61 4.97 17.87
CA SER A 632 -16.51 6.39 18.22
C SER A 632 -17.40 7.29 17.35
N LYS A 633 -18.29 6.73 16.52
CA LYS A 633 -19.17 7.46 15.60
C LYS A 633 -18.37 8.33 14.62
N TYR A 634 -17.27 7.78 14.11
CA TYR A 634 -16.41 8.42 13.13
C TYR A 634 -15.75 9.73 13.62
N ASP A 635 -15.49 9.83 14.94
CA ASP A 635 -14.80 10.97 15.57
C ASP A 635 -13.31 10.93 15.23
N MET A 636 -12.87 11.87 14.37
CA MET A 636 -11.51 11.94 13.89
C MET A 636 -10.51 12.34 14.99
N LYS A 637 -10.86 13.30 15.85
CA LYS A 637 -9.96 13.74 16.94
C LYS A 637 -9.77 12.65 17.97
N GLN A 638 -10.83 11.95 18.37
CA GLN A 638 -10.74 10.81 19.28
C GLN A 638 -9.91 9.67 18.69
N PHE A 639 -10.04 9.38 17.40
CA PHE A 639 -9.24 8.38 16.69
C PHE A 639 -7.76 8.74 16.72
N ILE A 640 -7.40 9.97 16.32
CA ILE A 640 -6.03 10.49 16.32
C ILE A 640 -5.44 10.47 17.73
N ARG A 641 -6.21 10.89 18.73
CA ARG A 641 -5.81 10.84 20.15
C ARG A 641 -5.35 9.44 20.53
N SER A 642 -6.13 8.40 20.18
CA SER A 642 -5.78 7.01 20.51
C SER A 642 -4.48 6.55 19.86
N LEU A 643 -4.19 7.00 18.62
CA LEU A 643 -2.93 6.73 17.92
C LEU A 643 -1.74 7.37 18.67
N CYS A 644 -1.81 8.67 18.96
CA CYS A 644 -0.73 9.42 19.59
C CYS A 644 -0.47 9.01 21.06
N GLN A 645 -1.49 8.54 21.77
CA GLN A 645 -1.37 8.04 23.15
C GLN A 645 -0.71 6.66 23.21
N SER A 646 -0.72 5.87 22.13
CA SER A 646 -0.11 4.55 22.12
C SER A 646 1.39 4.59 22.38
N LYS A 647 1.91 3.60 23.11
CA LYS A 647 3.35 3.43 23.28
C LYS A 647 4.06 3.14 21.96
N THR A 648 3.37 2.49 21.03
CA THR A 648 3.84 2.22 19.69
C THR A 648 4.22 3.53 18.96
N TYR A 649 3.37 4.57 19.01
CA TYR A 649 3.68 5.88 18.48
C TYR A 649 4.83 6.58 19.22
N GLN A 650 4.93 6.34 20.51
CA GLN A 650 5.94 6.95 21.38
C GLN A 650 7.28 6.20 21.40
N LEU A 651 7.45 5.12 20.65
CA LEU A 651 8.74 4.46 20.53
C LEU A 651 9.79 5.40 19.90
N SER A 652 11.05 5.21 20.29
CA SER A 652 12.18 5.90 19.69
C SER A 652 12.38 5.48 18.23
N SER A 653 12.87 6.39 17.41
CA SER A 653 13.31 6.11 16.06
C SER A 653 14.68 5.42 16.01
N VAL A 654 15.44 5.48 17.10
CA VAL A 654 16.76 4.85 17.19
C VAL A 654 16.60 3.33 17.22
N PRO A 655 17.17 2.61 16.25
CA PRO A 655 17.06 1.17 16.20
C PRO A 655 17.91 0.51 17.30
N ASN A 656 17.44 -0.62 17.82
CA ASN A 656 18.27 -1.54 18.56
C ASN A 656 18.97 -2.54 17.61
N LYS A 657 19.80 -3.45 18.16
CA LYS A 657 20.55 -4.42 17.38
C LYS A 657 19.70 -5.40 16.57
N PHE A 658 18.39 -5.50 16.84
CA PHE A 658 17.49 -6.46 16.20
C PHE A 658 16.52 -5.83 15.21
N ASN A 659 16.12 -4.55 15.39
CA ASN A 659 15.05 -3.94 14.63
C ASN A 659 15.51 -2.89 13.61
N ALA A 660 16.82 -2.82 13.32
CA ALA A 660 17.34 -1.84 12.35
C ALA A 660 16.75 -2.03 10.94
N ALA A 661 16.53 -3.29 10.53
CA ALA A 661 15.94 -3.63 9.23
C ALA A 661 14.40 -3.70 9.24
N ASP A 662 13.75 -3.50 10.40
CA ASP A 662 12.29 -3.54 10.47
C ASP A 662 11.65 -2.40 9.69
N LYS A 663 10.76 -2.78 8.77
CA LYS A 663 9.97 -1.86 7.93
C LYS A 663 8.46 -2.12 8.04
N HIS A 664 8.01 -3.16 8.78
CA HIS A 664 6.63 -3.65 8.72
C HIS A 664 5.96 -3.87 10.08
N ASN A 665 6.75 -4.04 11.16
CA ASN A 665 6.22 -4.49 12.44
C ASN A 665 6.07 -3.37 13.47
N PHE A 666 6.46 -2.13 13.13
CA PHE A 666 6.36 -0.95 14.00
C PHE A 666 7.08 -1.13 15.34
N SER A 667 8.19 -1.87 15.33
CA SER A 667 9.04 -2.10 16.50
C SER A 667 9.82 -0.85 16.95
N ARG A 668 9.80 0.19 16.14
CA ARG A 668 10.32 1.54 16.38
C ARG A 668 9.54 2.56 15.60
N TYR A 669 9.68 3.83 15.92
CA TYR A 669 9.15 4.90 15.07
C TYR A 669 9.96 4.98 13.76
N TYR A 670 9.30 5.06 12.62
CA TYR A 670 9.98 5.20 11.32
C TYR A 670 10.12 6.68 10.97
N PRO A 671 11.35 7.23 10.93
CA PRO A 671 11.55 8.64 10.59
C PRO A 671 10.95 8.98 9.22
N LYS A 672 10.28 10.12 9.13
CA LYS A 672 9.72 10.63 7.88
C LYS A 672 10.23 12.03 7.58
N ARG A 673 10.54 12.31 6.31
CA ARG A 673 10.91 13.65 5.89
C ARG A 673 9.73 14.61 6.10
N LEU A 674 10.01 15.84 6.50
CA LEU A 674 8.98 16.88 6.58
C LEU A 674 8.39 17.13 5.18
N SER A 675 7.08 17.35 5.09
CA SER A 675 6.44 17.75 3.83
C SER A 675 6.92 19.14 3.41
N ALA A 676 6.76 19.46 2.13
CA ALA A 676 7.22 20.72 1.55
C ALA A 676 6.74 21.94 2.36
N GLU A 677 5.46 21.95 2.71
CA GLU A 677 4.82 23.06 3.45
C GLU A 677 5.36 23.14 4.87
N VAL A 678 5.42 22.03 5.57
CA VAL A 678 5.94 21.97 6.95
C VAL A 678 7.41 22.38 7.00
N LEU A 679 8.23 21.90 6.05
CA LEU A 679 9.64 22.26 5.96
C LEU A 679 9.83 23.74 5.64
N PHE A 680 9.03 24.30 4.71
CA PHE A 680 9.05 25.73 4.38
C PHE A 680 8.74 26.57 5.61
N ASP A 681 7.68 26.22 6.33
CA ASP A 681 7.28 26.94 7.56
C ASP A 681 8.30 26.77 8.68
N ALA A 682 8.92 25.60 8.82
CA ALA A 682 9.99 25.36 9.80
C ALA A 682 11.24 26.21 9.52
N VAL A 683 11.64 26.32 8.25
CA VAL A 683 12.75 27.21 7.85
C VAL A 683 12.41 28.68 8.12
N ASN A 684 11.21 29.11 7.75
CA ASN A 684 10.74 30.48 8.03
C ASN A 684 10.68 30.77 9.53
N GLY A 685 10.19 29.84 10.33
CA GLY A 685 10.15 29.96 11.79
C GLY A 685 11.56 30.07 12.40
N LEU A 686 12.51 29.27 11.95
CA LEU A 686 13.89 29.30 12.44
C LEU A 686 14.64 30.55 11.99
N THR A 687 14.46 31.00 10.74
CA THR A 687 15.07 32.23 10.22
C THR A 687 14.33 33.51 10.64
N LYS A 688 13.10 33.36 11.16
CA LYS A 688 12.16 34.46 11.46
C LYS A 688 11.85 35.30 10.22
N SER A 689 11.62 34.62 9.08
CA SER A 689 11.24 35.25 7.82
C SER A 689 9.75 34.94 7.49
N GLY A 690 9.10 35.83 6.74
CA GLY A 690 7.69 35.61 6.32
C GLY A 690 7.53 34.66 5.16
N GLY A 691 6.30 34.12 4.93
CA GLY A 691 5.97 33.24 3.82
C GLY A 691 5.97 33.92 2.45
N GLY A 692 5.54 35.17 2.39
CA GLY A 692 5.58 35.99 1.18
C GLY A 692 4.68 35.52 0.05
N PHE A 693 3.50 34.97 0.35
CA PHE A 693 2.56 34.48 -0.67
C PHE A 693 1.71 35.64 -1.20
N ALA A 694 1.82 35.95 -2.50
CA ALA A 694 1.10 37.06 -3.14
C ALA A 694 -0.42 36.90 -2.99
N GLY A 695 -1.09 37.98 -2.53
CA GLY A 695 -2.54 37.98 -2.36
C GLY A 695 -3.04 37.35 -1.07
N LEU A 696 -2.15 36.91 -0.18
CA LEU A 696 -2.45 36.43 1.17
C LEU A 696 -1.79 37.32 2.23
N PRO A 697 -2.27 37.31 3.51
CA PRO A 697 -1.60 37.98 4.62
C PRO A 697 -0.12 37.58 4.71
N THR A 698 0.73 38.51 5.15
CA THR A 698 2.20 38.33 5.17
C THR A 698 2.67 37.22 6.10
N ASP A 699 1.87 36.90 7.11
CA ASP A 699 2.09 35.83 8.10
C ASP A 699 1.50 34.49 7.74
N THR A 700 0.89 34.35 6.54
CA THR A 700 0.32 33.10 6.07
C THR A 700 1.40 32.03 5.97
N ARG A 701 1.17 30.90 6.63
CA ARG A 701 2.02 29.72 6.58
C ARG A 701 1.71 28.88 5.32
N ALA A 702 2.70 28.12 4.84
CA ALA A 702 2.50 27.26 3.69
C ALA A 702 1.47 26.14 3.93
N VAL A 703 1.31 25.67 5.17
CA VAL A 703 0.25 24.72 5.55
C VAL A 703 -1.16 25.31 5.48
N GLN A 704 -1.31 26.63 5.37
CA GLN A 704 -2.60 27.33 5.26
C GLN A 704 -2.97 27.65 3.80
N LEU A 705 -2.13 27.29 2.83
CA LEU A 705 -2.38 27.60 1.42
C LEU A 705 -3.64 26.91 0.89
N PRO A 706 -4.59 27.66 0.34
CA PRO A 706 -5.91 27.12 0.01
C PRO A 706 -5.93 26.19 -1.22
N ASP A 707 -4.97 26.32 -2.14
CA ASP A 707 -4.89 25.51 -3.35
C ASP A 707 -3.47 25.41 -3.94
N ASN A 708 -3.34 24.71 -5.06
CA ASN A 708 -2.08 24.44 -5.74
C ASN A 708 -1.44 25.65 -6.47
N SER A 709 -2.15 26.78 -6.65
CA SER A 709 -1.68 27.87 -7.48
C SER A 709 -0.36 28.52 -7.00
N PHE A 710 -0.08 28.36 -5.72
CA PHE A 710 1.15 28.87 -5.08
C PHE A 710 2.39 28.01 -5.40
N ASN A 711 2.25 26.82 -6.00
CA ASN A 711 3.38 26.01 -6.43
C ASN A 711 4.22 26.72 -7.49
N ALA A 712 3.57 27.37 -8.45
CA ALA A 712 4.25 28.08 -9.53
C ALA A 712 5.09 29.28 -9.03
N SER A 713 4.69 29.93 -7.94
CA SER A 713 5.40 31.07 -7.35
C SER A 713 6.46 30.71 -6.31
N SER A 714 6.52 29.45 -5.88
CA SER A 714 7.46 28.94 -4.88
C SER A 714 8.21 27.72 -5.39
N TYR A 715 9.43 27.95 -5.88
CA TYR A 715 10.31 26.84 -6.31
C TYR A 715 10.60 25.87 -5.15
N PHE A 716 10.66 26.39 -3.91
CA PHE A 716 10.81 25.55 -2.71
C PHE A 716 9.69 24.52 -2.61
N LEU A 717 8.42 24.96 -2.64
CA LEU A 717 7.27 24.05 -2.51
C LEU A 717 7.25 22.99 -3.62
N THR A 718 7.60 23.38 -4.85
CA THR A 718 7.66 22.46 -6.00
C THR A 718 8.80 21.45 -5.85
N VAL A 719 10.02 21.89 -5.54
CA VAL A 719 11.18 20.98 -5.46
C VAL A 719 11.09 20.01 -4.30
N PHE A 720 10.40 20.42 -3.19
CA PHE A 720 10.15 19.55 -2.04
C PHE A 720 8.89 18.69 -2.17
N GLY A 721 8.20 18.75 -3.31
CA GLY A 721 7.14 17.83 -3.69
C GLY A 721 5.77 18.15 -3.12
N ARG A 722 5.40 19.45 -3.01
CA ARG A 722 4.01 19.81 -2.75
C ARG A 722 3.14 19.34 -3.90
N PRO A 723 2.02 18.62 -3.65
CA PRO A 723 1.16 18.09 -4.71
C PRO A 723 0.49 19.19 -5.53
N ASP A 724 0.20 18.88 -6.79
CA ASP A 724 -0.58 19.75 -7.71
C ASP A 724 -2.09 19.48 -7.63
N SER A 725 -2.52 18.61 -6.72
CA SER A 725 -3.92 18.21 -6.51
C SER A 725 -4.59 17.69 -7.79
N SER A 726 -3.85 16.95 -8.60
CA SER A 726 -4.32 16.39 -9.88
C SER A 726 -4.95 15.01 -9.73
N SER A 727 -4.70 14.31 -8.62
CA SER A 727 -5.25 12.98 -8.32
C SER A 727 -5.74 12.90 -6.87
N ALA A 728 -6.56 11.90 -6.59
CA ALA A 728 -7.05 11.59 -5.24
C ALA A 728 -6.06 10.77 -4.39
N CYS A 729 -4.76 10.79 -4.75
CA CYS A 729 -3.71 9.99 -4.14
C CYS A 729 -2.70 10.83 -3.36
N GLU A 730 -2.39 10.42 -2.13
CA GLU A 730 -1.24 10.96 -1.38
C GLU A 730 0.10 10.68 -2.09
N CYS A 731 0.13 9.71 -3.02
CA CYS A 731 1.30 9.36 -3.83
C CYS A 731 1.77 10.50 -4.76
N GLU A 732 0.94 11.52 -4.99
CA GLU A 732 1.33 12.74 -5.72
C GLU A 732 2.36 13.56 -4.94
N ARG A 733 2.39 13.43 -3.61
CA ARG A 733 3.38 14.06 -2.73
C ARG A 733 4.69 13.30 -2.79
N SER A 734 5.70 13.87 -3.45
CA SER A 734 7.03 13.26 -3.50
C SER A 734 7.76 13.41 -2.16
N MET A 735 8.04 12.27 -1.52
CA MET A 735 8.83 12.22 -0.27
C MET A 735 10.28 11.77 -0.51
N ASP A 736 10.65 11.44 -1.74
CA ASP A 736 11.99 10.98 -2.07
C ASP A 736 13.00 12.12 -2.00
N ALA A 737 14.20 11.81 -1.52
CA ALA A 737 15.30 12.76 -1.50
C ALA A 737 15.87 12.94 -2.91
N SER A 738 16.11 14.17 -3.31
CA SER A 738 16.72 14.49 -4.60
C SER A 738 17.91 15.44 -4.47
N LEU A 739 18.78 15.40 -5.45
CA LEU A 739 19.92 16.33 -5.54
C LEU A 739 19.43 17.79 -5.61
N ALA A 740 18.31 18.04 -6.32
CA ALA A 740 17.73 19.38 -6.44
C ALA A 740 17.33 19.97 -5.07
N GLN A 741 16.78 19.15 -4.18
CA GLN A 741 16.43 19.57 -2.81
C GLN A 741 17.67 19.95 -2.01
N SER A 742 18.70 19.13 -2.05
CA SER A 742 19.98 19.41 -1.36
C SER A 742 20.63 20.68 -1.90
N LEU A 743 20.69 20.86 -3.22
CA LEU A 743 21.25 22.04 -3.85
C LEU A 743 20.42 23.29 -3.52
N HIS A 744 19.10 23.17 -3.41
CA HIS A 744 18.24 24.30 -3.03
C HIS A 744 18.54 24.78 -1.61
N LEU A 745 18.59 23.90 -0.62
CA LEU A 745 18.92 24.27 0.77
C LEU A 745 20.35 24.82 0.90
N LEU A 746 21.28 24.33 0.08
CA LEU A 746 22.69 24.76 0.14
C LEU A 746 22.94 26.11 -0.54
N ASN A 747 22.28 26.38 -1.69
CA ASN A 747 22.74 27.44 -2.60
C ASN A 747 21.63 28.37 -3.09
N SER A 748 20.35 28.13 -2.79
CA SER A 748 19.30 28.97 -3.35
C SER A 748 19.34 30.39 -2.80
N ARG A 749 19.03 31.37 -3.67
CA ARG A 749 18.92 32.77 -3.27
C ARG A 749 17.81 32.97 -2.23
N ASP A 750 16.70 32.28 -2.37
CA ASP A 750 15.59 32.32 -1.40
C ASP A 750 16.09 32.00 0.03
N ILE A 751 16.86 30.94 0.19
CA ILE A 751 17.44 30.58 1.49
C ILE A 751 18.45 31.62 1.97
N GLN A 752 19.29 32.15 1.09
CA GLN A 752 20.27 33.17 1.46
C GLN A 752 19.57 34.48 1.88
N ASP A 753 18.54 34.91 1.16
CA ASP A 753 17.76 36.11 1.48
C ASP A 753 17.04 35.99 2.85
N LYS A 754 16.53 34.77 3.17
CA LYS A 754 15.93 34.48 4.48
C LYS A 754 16.94 34.58 5.63
N LEU A 755 18.14 34.05 5.45
CA LEU A 755 19.23 34.11 6.44
C LEU A 755 19.72 35.55 6.63
N ALA A 756 19.91 36.29 5.52
CA ALA A 756 20.45 37.66 5.50
C ALA A 756 19.39 38.75 5.75
N SER A 757 18.17 38.39 6.18
CA SER A 757 17.13 39.36 6.48
C SER A 757 17.52 40.32 7.63
N ASN A 758 17.36 41.63 7.42
CA ASN A 758 17.67 42.63 8.45
C ASN A 758 16.75 42.56 9.70
N THR A 759 15.60 41.94 9.55
CA THR A 759 14.62 41.69 10.64
C THR A 759 14.62 40.21 11.03
N GLY A 760 15.50 39.42 10.41
CA GLY A 760 15.61 38.00 10.65
C GLY A 760 16.31 37.62 11.94
N ARG A 761 16.30 36.35 12.26
CA ARG A 761 16.82 35.84 13.53
C ARG A 761 18.30 36.13 13.73
N ALA A 762 19.15 35.99 12.72
CA ALA A 762 20.56 36.27 12.84
C ALA A 762 20.83 37.74 13.25
N ALA A 763 20.11 38.70 12.64
CA ALA A 763 20.21 40.13 13.00
C ALA A 763 19.74 40.40 14.43
N LEU A 764 18.65 39.74 14.85
CA LEU A 764 18.12 39.87 16.21
C LEU A 764 19.08 39.32 17.27
N LEU A 765 19.73 38.17 17.00
CA LEU A 765 20.70 37.54 17.90
C LEU A 765 21.96 38.41 18.09
N VAL A 766 22.38 39.12 17.05
CA VAL A 766 23.49 40.10 17.18
C VAL A 766 23.11 41.28 18.07
N ALA A 767 21.89 41.76 17.97
CA ALA A 767 21.37 42.85 18.78
C ALA A 767 21.03 42.46 20.24
N ASP A 768 20.94 41.16 20.51
CA ASP A 768 20.64 40.61 21.83
C ASP A 768 21.89 40.68 22.74
N SER A 769 21.74 41.21 23.94
CA SER A 769 22.82 41.34 24.92
C SER A 769 23.10 40.09 25.76
N ARG A 770 22.28 39.04 25.62
CA ARG A 770 22.48 37.78 26.37
C ARG A 770 23.80 37.10 25.93
N PRO A 771 24.39 36.25 26.78
CA PRO A 771 25.56 35.44 26.40
C PRO A 771 25.28 34.57 25.19
N ASP A 772 26.29 34.35 24.34
CA ASP A 772 26.16 33.56 23.12
C ASP A 772 25.69 32.10 23.40
N ASP A 773 26.12 31.52 24.54
CA ASP A 773 25.67 30.18 24.94
C ASP A 773 24.16 30.11 25.14
N GLU A 774 23.54 31.13 25.70
CA GLU A 774 22.08 31.18 25.88
C GLU A 774 21.37 31.31 24.53
N LYS A 775 21.89 32.14 23.64
CA LYS A 775 21.39 32.31 22.28
C LYS A 775 21.50 31.00 21.46
N LEU A 776 22.62 30.29 21.55
CA LEU A 776 22.84 29.01 20.93
C LEU A 776 21.88 27.93 21.46
N ARG A 777 21.69 27.86 22.79
CA ARG A 777 20.71 26.98 23.41
C ARG A 777 19.29 27.27 22.92
N GLU A 778 18.93 28.52 22.75
CA GLU A 778 17.62 28.92 22.19
C GLU A 778 17.47 28.46 20.73
N LEU A 779 18.50 28.55 19.89
CA LEU A 779 18.47 28.05 18.52
C LEU A 779 18.22 26.55 18.45
N TYR A 780 18.85 25.76 19.33
CA TYR A 780 18.63 24.33 19.40
C TYR A 780 17.23 23.96 19.89
N LEU A 781 16.70 24.69 20.87
CA LEU A 781 15.30 24.51 21.31
C LEU A 781 14.30 24.81 20.19
N LEU A 782 14.55 25.86 19.38
CA LEU A 782 13.70 26.18 18.23
C LEU A 782 13.79 25.18 17.09
N ALA A 783 14.99 24.65 16.81
CA ALA A 783 15.22 23.72 15.70
C ALA A 783 14.84 22.28 16.04
N PHE A 784 15.16 21.83 17.26
CA PHE A 784 15.14 20.42 17.64
C PHE A 784 14.29 20.13 18.91
N ALA A 785 13.77 21.15 19.56
CA ALA A 785 13.07 21.07 20.86
C ALA A 785 13.93 20.49 22.00
N ARG A 786 15.25 20.44 21.85
CA ARG A 786 16.20 19.96 22.86
C ARG A 786 17.36 20.93 23.06
N GLN A 787 18.07 20.76 24.16
CA GLN A 787 19.33 21.47 24.39
C GLN A 787 20.45 20.89 23.49
N PRO A 788 21.44 21.72 23.09
CA PRO A 788 22.65 21.19 22.50
C PRO A 788 23.44 20.34 23.48
N ASP A 789 24.09 19.30 23.00
CA ASP A 789 25.08 18.61 23.81
C ASP A 789 26.36 19.48 24.00
N THR A 790 27.30 18.97 24.81
CA THR A 790 28.55 19.72 25.10
C THR A 790 29.41 19.91 23.86
N GLY A 791 29.45 18.93 22.97
CA GLY A 791 30.20 18.97 21.70
C GLY A 791 29.59 19.97 20.71
N GLU A 792 28.26 19.91 20.54
CA GLU A 792 27.49 20.81 19.68
C GLU A 792 27.65 22.27 20.13
N LEU A 793 27.51 22.54 21.44
CA LEU A 793 27.65 23.85 21.99
C LEU A 793 29.08 24.41 21.83
N SER A 794 30.08 23.57 22.08
CA SER A 794 31.50 23.94 21.93
C SER A 794 31.81 24.27 20.47
N LEU A 795 31.37 23.46 19.53
CA LEU A 795 31.60 23.70 18.09
C LEU A 795 30.92 24.96 17.57
N ALA A 796 29.67 25.20 18.00
CA ALA A 796 28.95 26.41 17.61
C ALA A 796 29.62 27.67 18.19
N ARG A 797 30.05 27.62 19.46
CA ARG A 797 30.79 28.70 20.10
C ARG A 797 32.13 29.00 19.40
N GLU A 798 32.93 27.97 19.08
CA GLU A 798 34.18 28.09 18.34
C GLU A 798 33.95 28.80 16.99
N HIS A 799 32.83 28.44 16.29
CA HIS A 799 32.48 29.09 15.04
C HIS A 799 32.16 30.57 15.22
N LEU A 800 31.40 30.96 16.25
CA LEU A 800 31.07 32.36 16.53
C LEU A 800 32.32 33.18 16.87
N LEU A 801 33.30 32.59 17.55
CA LEU A 801 34.55 33.25 17.96
C LEU A 801 35.63 33.25 16.86
N LYS A 802 35.42 32.51 15.77
CA LYS A 802 36.41 32.38 14.71
C LYS A 802 36.66 33.68 13.99
N GLN A 803 37.91 34.12 13.97
CA GLN A 803 38.35 35.27 13.18
C GLN A 803 38.56 34.84 11.72
N PRO A 804 37.80 35.38 10.77
CA PRO A 804 37.97 35.08 9.37
C PRO A 804 39.31 35.64 8.85
N LYS A 805 39.92 34.92 7.90
CA LYS A 805 41.11 35.35 7.17
C LYS A 805 40.75 35.58 5.70
N ASP A 806 41.27 36.66 5.11
CA ASP A 806 41.17 36.91 3.67
C ASP A 806 41.97 35.89 2.83
N LYS A 807 41.98 36.05 1.51
CA LYS A 807 42.71 35.19 0.60
C LYS A 807 44.24 35.24 0.77
N GLU A 808 44.73 36.33 1.34
CA GLU A 808 46.11 36.59 1.66
C GLU A 808 46.50 36.13 3.08
N GLY A 809 45.54 35.54 3.84
CA GLY A 809 45.77 35.03 5.20
C GLY A 809 45.75 36.11 6.32
N LYS A 810 45.39 37.37 6.00
CA LYS A 810 45.24 38.44 6.95
C LYS A 810 43.90 38.33 7.69
N VAL A 811 43.91 38.55 9.00
CA VAL A 811 42.72 38.52 9.83
C VAL A 811 41.81 39.69 9.43
N VAL A 812 40.55 39.38 9.10
CA VAL A 812 39.50 40.37 8.79
C VAL A 812 38.56 40.50 10.00
N GLN A 813 37.94 41.64 10.16
CA GLN A 813 36.95 41.82 11.22
C GLN A 813 35.84 40.75 11.10
N ALA A 814 35.58 40.06 12.20
CA ALA A 814 34.53 39.05 12.26
C ALA A 814 33.14 39.70 12.08
N ASP A 815 32.35 39.17 11.20
CA ASP A 815 30.91 39.53 11.05
C ASP A 815 30.09 38.58 11.92
N ALA A 816 29.73 39.05 13.13
CA ALA A 816 28.93 38.27 14.07
C ALA A 816 27.59 37.82 13.48
N ARG A 817 26.96 38.64 12.62
CA ARG A 817 25.74 38.29 11.93
C ARG A 817 25.94 37.10 10.98
N LYS A 818 26.98 37.15 10.17
CA LYS A 818 27.32 36.06 9.26
C LYS A 818 27.62 34.75 10.00
N ALA A 819 28.24 34.84 11.16
CA ALA A 819 28.49 33.69 12.00
C ALA A 819 27.17 33.06 12.52
N TYR A 820 26.20 33.85 12.95
CA TYR A 820 24.86 33.33 13.31
C TYR A 820 24.07 32.82 12.09
N GLU A 821 24.14 33.47 10.91
CA GLU A 821 23.58 32.97 9.66
C GLU A 821 24.11 31.56 9.34
N ASP A 822 25.43 31.36 9.48
CA ASP A 822 26.08 30.08 9.24
C ASP A 822 25.61 29.01 10.25
N VAL A 823 25.42 29.34 11.53
CA VAL A 823 24.89 28.42 12.53
C VAL A 823 23.44 28.01 12.19
N ILE A 824 22.57 28.98 11.92
CA ILE A 824 21.17 28.73 11.57
C ILE A 824 21.08 27.88 10.31
N TRP A 825 21.90 28.20 9.29
CA TRP A 825 22.00 27.44 8.06
C TRP A 825 22.45 25.99 8.32
N ALA A 826 23.43 25.77 9.19
CA ALA A 826 23.91 24.44 9.54
C ALA A 826 22.80 23.62 10.23
N LEU A 827 22.06 24.22 11.18
CA LEU A 827 20.99 23.54 11.92
C LEU A 827 19.90 22.99 10.97
N PHE A 828 19.35 23.80 10.05
CA PHE A 828 18.28 23.32 9.19
C PHE A 828 18.75 22.38 8.06
N ASN A 829 20.06 22.26 7.81
CA ASN A 829 20.63 21.27 6.90
C ASN A 829 20.92 19.89 7.56
N THR A 830 20.64 19.74 8.85
CA THR A 830 20.81 18.46 9.55
C THR A 830 19.67 17.49 9.25
N LYS A 831 19.94 16.18 9.34
CA LYS A 831 18.89 15.17 9.25
C LYS A 831 17.84 15.33 10.36
N GLU A 832 18.25 15.73 11.55
CA GLU A 832 17.38 15.93 12.68
C GLU A 832 16.34 17.03 12.42
N PHE A 833 16.71 18.10 11.68
CA PHE A 833 15.76 19.14 11.28
C PHE A 833 14.83 18.66 10.15
N LEU A 834 15.41 18.02 9.14
CA LEU A 834 14.68 17.64 7.91
C LEU A 834 13.68 16.51 8.11
N PHE A 835 13.83 15.74 9.18
CA PHE A 835 12.99 14.57 9.46
C PHE A 835 12.23 14.71 10.77
N ASN A 836 11.01 14.20 10.79
CA ASN A 836 10.29 13.87 12.01
C ASN A 836 10.72 12.46 12.46
N HIS A 837 11.17 12.34 13.72
CA HIS A 837 11.82 11.13 14.22
C HIS A 837 11.37 10.75 15.63
#